data_f999b37bed87c1f61c9d54999aea175b
#
_entry.id   f999b37bed87c1f61c9d54999aea175b
#
_cell.length_a   1.000
_cell.length_b   1.000
_cell.length_c   1.000
_cell.angle_alpha   90.00
_cell.angle_beta   90.00
_cell.angle_gamma   90.00
#
_symmetry.space_group_name_H-M   'P 1'
#
loop_
_entity.id
_entity.type
_entity.pdbx_description
1 polymer ?
#
loop_
_entity_poly.entity_id
_entity_poly.type
_entity_poly.pdbx_seq_one_letter_code
_entity_poly.pdbx_strand_id
1 'polypeptide(L)'
;MLISLNWLKQYIDLDGIEINEMENALTMIGQEVEKIEVLGENLENVVTAQIIEKEMHPDSDHLTICKVDNGKEILQIVCGAPNHKAGDKVVLAQVGAKLAPDFVIKKGKIRGVESNGMLCSEEELNIGKDSDGIMILPEDTPVGVPMKEYLGINDTVFELEITPNRPDCLSHIGIARELGAYYNKEVKYPSFVINSESSEKTADNISVEIEDSNLAKRYVARIIKNVTVKESPKWLKERVESIGIRSINNIVDASNFIMMELNQPNHTFDLDKIEGGKIVVRAGHENEKLVTLDEQERELNSDDIVISDGVKAVALGGVMGGQNSEITENTKNILLEVANFNSQNVRKTSRRLTLFSESSYRFERRVDEENAINVINRLANIIQEVAGGEILEGVVDNYPVQYKKKTATLNFERLNRFVGKNIPRETVIGILTRLEIEVVDNGETLTLTAPTYRDDLENEQDYFEEVIRMYGFDNIENILPKLDISEKPVIDTTKLSTQVKLIAANAGLKEVINYSFVPKDAMEKIKYTSVERENLIDLLRPITEDFVTLRPTLLYSLLKNAKENMNRNATNIRFFEVSRTFVKAEELAKEEVKLGIILAGENNKTLWNPKPVPYDFYDLKGIVEEIFTQLKFNNYMIKRSEQSQYHPGRSVDVFVGRELIGSFGEIHPDVLENFDLGKTSVLVGEFNIDLIQKYIGKKIKYQGIVKYPSVPRDFAFVMREDILVGDVLKTIQKVDKKIEKVELFDIYQGAGVLPGMKSVAISVILRDKNKTLGEKEIVDISNKIVTKVEKDYGAVLRK
;
A
#
# COMPACT_ATOMS: atom_id res chain seq x y z
N MET A 1 -3.13 -9.24 13.63
CA MET A 1 -3.46 -10.29 14.66
C MET A 1 -3.45 -9.65 16.02
N LEU A 2 -4.55 -9.80 16.81
CA LEU A 2 -4.58 -9.27 18.18
C LEU A 2 -4.09 -10.35 19.16
N ILE A 3 -3.18 -9.98 20.05
CA ILE A 3 -2.55 -10.86 21.07
C ILE A 3 -2.73 -10.23 22.44
N SER A 4 -3.44 -10.95 23.32
CA SER A 4 -3.63 -10.59 24.73
C SER A 4 -2.40 -11.01 25.54
N LEU A 5 -1.81 -10.08 26.30
CA LEU A 5 -0.69 -10.36 27.18
C LEU A 5 -1.08 -11.33 28.32
N ASN A 6 -2.27 -11.15 28.91
CA ASN A 6 -2.77 -12.04 29.97
C ASN A 6 -3.03 -13.46 29.46
N TRP A 7 -3.44 -13.61 28.20
CA TRP A 7 -3.57 -14.92 27.57
C TRP A 7 -2.21 -15.53 27.29
N LEU A 8 -1.28 -14.73 26.72
CA LEU A 8 0.07 -15.17 26.38
C LEU A 8 0.85 -15.68 27.61
N LYS A 9 0.70 -15.02 28.77
CA LYS A 9 1.32 -15.41 30.05
C LYS A 9 0.91 -16.80 30.54
N GLN A 10 -0.12 -17.44 29.98
CA GLN A 10 -0.45 -18.81 30.27
C GLN A 10 0.56 -19.81 29.68
N TYR A 11 1.21 -19.44 28.59
CA TYR A 11 2.12 -20.30 27.83
C TYR A 11 3.58 -19.98 28.06
N ILE A 12 3.89 -18.78 28.50
CA ILE A 12 5.27 -18.33 28.69
C ILE A 12 5.35 -17.38 29.89
N ASP A 13 6.40 -17.52 30.69
CA ASP A 13 6.69 -16.57 31.76
C ASP A 13 7.27 -15.28 31.22
N LEU A 14 6.47 -14.21 31.27
CA LEU A 14 6.84 -12.86 30.80
C LEU A 14 6.97 -11.86 31.96
N ASP A 15 7.02 -12.35 33.21
CA ASP A 15 7.15 -11.47 34.38
C ASP A 15 8.51 -10.76 34.36
N GLY A 16 8.48 -9.45 34.64
CA GLY A 16 9.65 -8.59 34.64
C GLY A 16 10.07 -8.07 33.27
N ILE A 17 9.34 -8.41 32.20
CA ILE A 17 9.57 -7.85 30.87
C ILE A 17 8.61 -6.66 30.67
N GLU A 18 9.17 -5.49 30.42
CA GLU A 18 8.39 -4.27 30.18
C GLU A 18 7.69 -4.31 28.82
N ILE A 19 6.52 -3.66 28.70
CA ILE A 19 5.72 -3.65 27.48
C ILE A 19 6.52 -3.14 26.28
N ASN A 20 7.28 -2.05 26.45
CA ASN A 20 8.11 -1.47 25.38
C ASN A 20 9.28 -2.39 24.98
N GLU A 21 9.83 -3.17 25.91
CA GLU A 21 10.84 -4.17 25.60
C GLU A 21 10.24 -5.31 24.76
N MET A 22 9.04 -5.75 25.11
CA MET A 22 8.31 -6.79 24.37
C MET A 22 7.90 -6.31 22.96
N GLU A 23 7.43 -5.08 22.81
CA GLU A 23 7.16 -4.43 21.52
C GLU A 23 8.40 -4.47 20.61
N ASN A 24 9.52 -4.02 21.15
CA ASN A 24 10.79 -4.03 20.39
C ASN A 24 11.23 -5.47 20.05
N ALA A 25 11.14 -6.41 20.99
CA ALA A 25 11.49 -7.81 20.76
C ALA A 25 10.63 -8.43 19.63
N LEU A 26 9.31 -8.27 19.68
CA LEU A 26 8.39 -8.77 18.65
C LEU A 26 8.72 -8.20 17.28
N THR A 27 8.88 -6.90 17.18
CA THR A 27 9.22 -6.21 15.92
C THR A 27 10.58 -6.70 15.37
N MET A 28 11.59 -6.79 16.21
CA MET A 28 12.94 -7.20 15.78
C MET A 28 13.04 -8.65 15.35
N ILE A 29 12.19 -9.54 15.87
CA ILE A 29 12.13 -10.94 15.41
C ILE A 29 11.17 -11.16 14.23
N GLY A 30 10.60 -10.07 13.66
CA GLY A 30 9.80 -10.10 12.44
C GLY A 30 8.28 -10.14 12.65
N GLN A 31 7.81 -9.87 13.88
CA GLN A 31 6.38 -9.74 14.21
C GLN A 31 6.11 -8.27 14.53
N GLU A 32 5.95 -7.43 13.49
CA GLU A 32 5.80 -5.98 13.66
C GLU A 32 4.59 -5.63 14.54
N VAL A 33 4.82 -4.80 15.57
CA VAL A 33 3.76 -4.28 16.42
C VAL A 33 3.24 -2.98 15.83
N GLU A 34 2.02 -3.00 15.29
CA GLU A 34 1.37 -1.81 14.72
C GLU A 34 0.74 -0.93 15.80
N LYS A 35 0.18 -1.56 16.84
CA LYS A 35 -0.52 -0.85 17.90
C LYS A 35 -0.44 -1.64 19.22
N ILE A 36 -0.39 -0.89 20.32
CA ILE A 36 -0.57 -1.43 21.67
C ILE A 36 -1.81 -0.76 22.27
N GLU A 37 -2.71 -1.57 22.80
CA GLU A 37 -3.91 -1.11 23.47
C GLU A 37 -3.94 -1.63 24.90
N VAL A 38 -3.98 -0.71 25.86
CA VAL A 38 -4.14 -1.04 27.28
C VAL A 38 -5.63 -1.00 27.62
N LEU A 39 -6.24 -2.16 27.75
CA LEU A 39 -7.66 -2.28 28.06
C LEU A 39 -7.93 -1.72 29.45
N GLY A 40 -8.98 -0.91 29.57
CA GLY A 40 -9.35 -0.28 30.82
C GLY A 40 -8.47 0.92 31.25
N GLU A 41 -7.63 1.47 30.35
CA GLU A 41 -6.86 2.71 30.66
C GLU A 41 -7.77 3.87 31.07
N ASN A 42 -8.94 4.00 30.43
CA ASN A 42 -9.96 4.99 30.78
C ASN A 42 -10.66 4.71 32.12
N LEU A 43 -10.44 3.55 32.75
CA LEU A 43 -10.99 3.16 34.05
C LEU A 43 -9.98 3.31 35.21
N GLU A 44 -8.84 3.94 34.96
CA GLU A 44 -7.92 4.33 36.03
C GLU A 44 -8.60 5.32 37.00
N ASN A 45 -8.49 5.03 38.32
CA ASN A 45 -9.20 5.76 39.39
C ASN A 45 -10.74 5.67 39.32
N VAL A 46 -11.28 4.67 38.64
CA VAL A 46 -12.72 4.33 38.67
C VAL A 46 -12.89 3.07 39.51
N VAL A 47 -13.81 3.12 40.48
CA VAL A 47 -14.02 2.05 41.45
C VAL A 47 -15.51 1.74 41.65
N THR A 48 -15.78 0.52 42.09
CA THR A 48 -17.09 0.16 42.61
C THR A 48 -17.34 0.88 43.94
N ALA A 49 -18.53 1.40 44.14
CA ALA A 49 -18.86 2.21 45.30
C ALA A 49 -20.30 1.94 45.76
N GLN A 50 -20.67 2.43 46.95
CA GLN A 50 -22.03 2.32 47.45
C GLN A 50 -22.58 3.66 47.87
N ILE A 51 -23.78 3.98 47.44
CA ILE A 51 -24.50 5.19 47.93
C ILE A 51 -25.02 4.91 49.32
N ILE A 52 -24.52 5.63 50.35
CA ILE A 52 -24.93 5.49 51.73
C ILE A 52 -26.13 6.36 52.02
N GLU A 53 -26.11 7.63 51.57
CA GLU A 53 -27.19 8.60 51.78
C GLU A 53 -27.46 9.36 50.49
N LYS A 54 -28.70 9.73 50.27
CA LYS A 54 -29.13 10.56 49.14
C LYS A 54 -30.08 11.66 49.62
N GLU A 55 -29.77 12.93 49.29
CA GLU A 55 -30.57 14.10 49.59
C GLU A 55 -30.79 14.94 48.34
N MET A 56 -31.88 15.72 48.30
CA MET A 56 -32.11 16.66 47.22
C MET A 56 -31.17 17.87 47.32
N HIS A 57 -30.69 18.35 46.21
CA HIS A 57 -29.84 19.53 46.16
C HIS A 57 -30.67 20.78 46.56
N PRO A 58 -30.20 21.65 47.48
CA PRO A 58 -30.99 22.81 47.96
C PRO A 58 -31.41 23.79 46.89
N ASP A 59 -30.61 23.95 45.82
CA ASP A 59 -30.83 24.89 44.74
C ASP A 59 -31.14 24.19 43.37
N SER A 60 -31.70 22.98 43.39
CA SER A 60 -32.04 22.24 42.17
C SER A 60 -33.18 21.25 42.43
N ASP A 61 -34.07 21.12 41.46
CA ASP A 61 -35.20 20.19 41.42
C ASP A 61 -34.88 18.80 40.83
N HIS A 62 -33.70 18.66 40.23
CA HIS A 62 -33.24 17.41 39.53
C HIS A 62 -31.87 16.89 40.01
N LEU A 63 -31.08 17.71 40.73
CA LEU A 63 -29.81 17.29 41.27
C LEU A 63 -29.97 16.67 42.66
N THR A 64 -29.14 15.72 42.96
CA THR A 64 -29.08 15.07 44.29
C THR A 64 -27.64 15.12 44.83
N ILE A 65 -27.53 15.17 46.15
CA ILE A 65 -26.27 15.06 46.88
C ILE A 65 -26.22 13.67 47.48
N CYS A 66 -25.21 12.92 47.05
CA CYS A 66 -24.99 11.54 47.50
C CYS A 66 -23.75 11.47 48.38
N LYS A 67 -23.85 10.74 49.50
CA LYS A 67 -22.67 10.25 50.23
C LYS A 67 -22.34 8.86 49.72
N VAL A 68 -21.16 8.71 49.18
CA VAL A 68 -20.73 7.51 48.45
C VAL A 68 -19.50 6.91 49.13
N ASP A 69 -19.59 5.69 49.56
CA ASP A 69 -18.50 4.91 50.12
C ASP A 69 -17.70 4.24 48.99
N ASN A 70 -16.42 4.57 48.90
CA ASN A 70 -15.50 3.98 47.93
C ASN A 70 -14.63 2.84 48.51
N GLY A 71 -14.96 2.33 49.65
CA GLY A 71 -14.22 1.29 50.40
C GLY A 71 -13.04 1.84 51.23
N LYS A 72 -12.71 3.15 51.11
CA LYS A 72 -11.65 3.82 51.90
C LYS A 72 -12.18 4.99 52.70
N GLU A 73 -13.07 5.75 52.11
CA GLU A 73 -13.66 6.98 52.67
C GLU A 73 -15.04 7.23 52.06
N ILE A 74 -15.82 8.09 52.74
CA ILE A 74 -17.14 8.54 52.27
C ILE A 74 -16.99 9.88 51.57
N LEU A 75 -17.29 9.89 50.26
CA LEU A 75 -17.20 11.06 49.42
C LEU A 75 -18.57 11.71 49.18
N GLN A 76 -18.61 13.06 49.10
CA GLN A 76 -19.79 13.77 48.66
C GLN A 76 -19.75 13.95 47.15
N ILE A 77 -20.79 13.47 46.46
CA ILE A 77 -20.94 13.54 45.00
C ILE A 77 -22.28 14.16 44.68
N VAL A 78 -22.30 15.13 43.76
CA VAL A 78 -23.53 15.69 43.20
C VAL A 78 -23.85 14.92 41.90
N CYS A 79 -25.05 14.33 41.85
CA CYS A 79 -25.50 13.51 40.71
C CYS A 79 -26.82 14.05 40.15
N GLY A 80 -26.90 14.10 38.77
CA GLY A 80 -28.09 14.48 38.03
C GLY A 80 -28.96 13.32 37.55
N ALA A 81 -28.48 12.11 37.62
CA ALA A 81 -29.22 10.94 37.16
C ALA A 81 -30.44 10.62 38.07
N PRO A 82 -31.57 10.20 37.50
CA PRO A 82 -32.77 9.91 38.28
C PRO A 82 -32.83 8.49 38.86
N ASN A 83 -32.03 7.55 38.33
CA ASN A 83 -32.16 6.10 38.48
C ASN A 83 -31.49 5.49 39.71
N HIS A 84 -31.06 6.27 40.71
CA HIS A 84 -30.32 5.74 41.86
C HIS A 84 -31.02 6.06 43.19
N LYS A 85 -30.75 5.27 44.21
CA LYS A 85 -31.23 5.41 45.61
C LYS A 85 -30.13 5.08 46.61
N ALA A 86 -30.35 5.44 47.88
CA ALA A 86 -29.49 4.99 48.96
C ALA A 86 -29.48 3.44 49.06
N GLY A 87 -28.32 2.84 49.22
CA GLY A 87 -28.08 1.39 49.23
C GLY A 87 -27.54 0.85 47.90
N ASP A 88 -27.73 1.55 46.76
CA ASP A 88 -27.30 1.05 45.48
C ASP A 88 -25.79 0.97 45.39
N LYS A 89 -25.32 -0.09 44.72
CA LYS A 89 -23.93 -0.23 44.25
C LYS A 89 -23.79 0.46 42.89
N VAL A 90 -22.77 1.27 42.77
CA VAL A 90 -22.58 2.19 41.61
C VAL A 90 -21.11 2.25 41.18
N VAL A 91 -20.87 2.88 40.05
CA VAL A 91 -19.51 3.14 39.55
C VAL A 91 -19.13 4.57 39.85
N LEU A 92 -18.02 4.76 40.54
CA LEU A 92 -17.49 6.08 40.95
C LEU A 92 -16.16 6.35 40.23
N ALA A 93 -16.16 7.37 39.39
CA ALA A 93 -14.93 8.00 38.90
C ALA A 93 -14.43 9.00 39.94
N GLN A 94 -13.29 8.70 40.56
CA GLN A 94 -12.66 9.53 41.58
C GLN A 94 -11.93 10.73 40.96
N VAL A 95 -11.55 11.70 41.75
CA VAL A 95 -10.75 12.84 41.32
C VAL A 95 -9.43 12.32 40.72
N GLY A 96 -9.12 12.74 39.50
CA GLY A 96 -7.97 12.26 38.72
C GLY A 96 -8.32 11.18 37.70
N ALA A 97 -9.51 10.57 37.72
CA ALA A 97 -9.97 9.67 36.67
C ALA A 97 -10.04 10.42 35.32
N LYS A 98 -9.55 9.75 34.26
CA LYS A 98 -9.52 10.27 32.90
C LYS A 98 -10.42 9.42 32.02
N LEU A 99 -11.67 9.82 31.86
CA LEU A 99 -12.69 9.06 31.12
C LEU A 99 -12.60 9.24 29.60
N ALA A 100 -12.02 10.37 29.15
CA ALA A 100 -11.71 10.62 27.75
C ALA A 100 -10.44 11.50 27.64
N PRO A 101 -9.81 11.61 26.47
CA PRO A 101 -8.56 12.39 26.29
C PRO A 101 -8.60 13.78 26.90
N ASP A 102 -9.73 14.47 26.78
CA ASP A 102 -9.93 15.84 27.28
C ASP A 102 -10.85 15.91 28.52
N PHE A 103 -11.26 14.77 29.08
CA PHE A 103 -12.19 14.72 30.19
C PHE A 103 -11.60 14.06 31.43
N VAL A 104 -11.05 14.91 32.31
CA VAL A 104 -10.47 14.49 33.62
C VAL A 104 -11.37 14.95 34.76
N ILE A 105 -11.71 14.01 35.64
CA ILE A 105 -12.54 14.31 36.84
C ILE A 105 -11.74 15.15 37.83
N LYS A 106 -12.30 16.32 38.17
CA LYS A 106 -11.70 17.27 39.11
C LYS A 106 -12.65 17.53 40.26
N LYS A 107 -12.09 17.82 41.44
CA LYS A 107 -12.89 18.36 42.55
C LYS A 107 -13.56 19.68 42.10
N GLY A 108 -14.87 19.76 42.18
CA GLY A 108 -15.64 20.86 41.66
C GLY A 108 -16.75 21.29 42.60
N LYS A 109 -17.41 22.43 42.28
CA LYS A 109 -18.64 22.87 42.93
C LYS A 109 -19.75 22.93 41.88
N ILE A 110 -20.83 22.19 42.13
CA ILE A 110 -22.02 22.20 41.27
C ILE A 110 -23.11 22.96 42.03
N ARG A 111 -23.51 24.10 41.48
CA ARG A 111 -24.44 25.04 42.15
C ARG A 111 -24.10 25.32 43.62
N GLY A 112 -22.81 25.53 43.93
CA GLY A 112 -22.32 25.86 45.27
C GLY A 112 -22.00 24.67 46.17
N VAL A 113 -22.44 23.48 45.87
CA VAL A 113 -22.17 22.22 46.62
C VAL A 113 -20.94 21.51 46.05
N GLU A 114 -20.02 21.09 46.90
CA GLU A 114 -18.81 20.37 46.51
C GLU A 114 -19.15 18.94 46.00
N SER A 115 -18.51 18.57 44.87
CA SER A 115 -18.51 17.20 44.35
C SER A 115 -17.07 16.69 44.23
N ASN A 116 -16.77 15.54 44.85
CA ASN A 116 -15.43 14.93 44.88
C ASN A 116 -15.35 13.68 44.01
N GLY A 117 -15.97 13.70 42.85
CA GLY A 117 -16.01 12.63 41.86
C GLY A 117 -17.28 12.70 41.02
N MET A 118 -17.51 11.67 40.23
CA MET A 118 -18.67 11.54 39.35
C MET A 118 -19.17 10.09 39.37
N LEU A 119 -20.48 9.91 39.48
CA LEU A 119 -21.14 8.62 39.23
C LEU A 119 -21.38 8.49 37.74
N CYS A 120 -21.01 7.36 37.17
CA CYS A 120 -20.90 7.20 35.72
C CYS A 120 -21.93 6.24 35.14
N SER A 121 -22.37 6.51 33.91
CA SER A 121 -23.10 5.61 33.02
C SER A 121 -22.14 4.67 32.29
N GLU A 122 -22.67 3.66 31.59
CA GLU A 122 -21.87 2.79 30.71
C GLU A 122 -21.23 3.57 29.57
N GLU A 123 -21.95 4.52 28.97
CA GLU A 123 -21.47 5.35 27.87
C GLU A 123 -20.30 6.24 28.31
N GLU A 124 -20.40 6.87 29.49
CA GLU A 124 -19.32 7.71 30.05
C GLU A 124 -18.04 6.92 30.35
N LEU A 125 -18.20 5.64 30.68
CA LEU A 125 -17.08 4.71 30.90
C LEU A 125 -16.55 4.08 29.59
N ASN A 126 -17.22 4.33 28.46
CA ASN A 126 -16.93 3.72 27.18
C ASN A 126 -16.94 2.17 27.21
N ILE A 127 -17.86 1.57 27.99
CA ILE A 127 -18.04 0.11 28.16
C ILE A 127 -19.40 -0.38 27.65
N GLY A 128 -20.30 0.52 27.26
CA GLY A 128 -21.62 0.25 26.73
C GLY A 128 -22.22 1.46 26.04
N LYS A 129 -23.50 1.38 25.68
CA LYS A 129 -24.26 2.45 25.01
C LYS A 129 -25.35 3.06 25.88
N ASP A 130 -25.54 2.55 27.10
CA ASP A 130 -26.57 3.04 27.99
C ASP A 130 -26.13 4.37 28.63
N SER A 131 -26.90 5.43 28.37
CA SER A 131 -26.75 6.79 28.92
C SER A 131 -27.97 7.30 29.69
N ASP A 132 -29.00 6.46 29.87
CA ASP A 132 -30.28 6.87 30.51
C ASP A 132 -30.17 7.05 32.02
N GLY A 133 -28.99 6.89 32.61
CA GLY A 133 -28.69 7.06 34.00
C GLY A 133 -27.29 6.60 34.37
N ILE A 134 -26.99 6.51 35.66
CA ILE A 134 -25.74 5.91 36.13
C ILE A 134 -25.83 4.37 36.12
N MET A 135 -24.69 3.72 35.94
CA MET A 135 -24.58 2.25 36.02
C MET A 135 -24.84 1.75 37.45
N ILE A 136 -25.87 0.93 37.61
CA ILE A 136 -26.20 0.27 38.89
C ILE A 136 -25.63 -1.16 38.84
N LEU A 137 -24.81 -1.50 39.80
CA LEU A 137 -24.19 -2.78 39.93
C LEU A 137 -25.05 -3.74 40.79
N PRO A 138 -24.86 -5.06 40.70
CA PRO A 138 -25.51 -6.07 41.59
C PRO A 138 -25.29 -5.75 43.07
N GLU A 139 -26.26 -6.08 43.90
CA GLU A 139 -26.23 -5.81 45.38
C GLU A 139 -25.03 -6.46 46.10
N ASP A 140 -24.55 -7.60 45.60
CA ASP A 140 -23.43 -8.36 46.16
C ASP A 140 -22.05 -7.85 45.72
N THR A 141 -22.02 -6.79 44.87
CA THR A 141 -20.77 -6.23 44.38
C THR A 141 -19.90 -5.68 45.51
N PRO A 142 -18.63 -6.12 45.62
CA PRO A 142 -17.71 -5.60 46.63
C PRO A 142 -17.44 -4.11 46.39
N VAL A 143 -17.36 -3.32 47.47
CA VAL A 143 -17.06 -1.88 47.40
C VAL A 143 -15.56 -1.62 47.37
N GLY A 144 -15.13 -0.67 46.58
CA GLY A 144 -13.72 -0.26 46.50
C GLY A 144 -12.84 -1.08 45.57
N VAL A 145 -13.44 -1.95 44.76
CA VAL A 145 -12.70 -2.72 43.74
C VAL A 145 -12.46 -1.82 42.51
N PRO A 146 -11.23 -1.77 41.96
CA PRO A 146 -10.99 -1.08 40.68
C PRO A 146 -11.93 -1.62 39.60
N MET A 147 -12.56 -0.70 38.84
CA MET A 147 -13.59 -1.08 37.87
C MET A 147 -13.03 -1.95 36.73
N LYS A 148 -11.78 -1.72 36.34
CA LYS A 148 -11.08 -2.58 35.37
C LYS A 148 -10.90 -4.04 35.84
N GLU A 149 -10.68 -4.25 37.11
CA GLU A 149 -10.59 -5.59 37.70
C GLU A 149 -11.99 -6.24 37.85
N TYR A 150 -12.98 -5.44 38.28
CA TYR A 150 -14.37 -5.90 38.38
C TYR A 150 -14.94 -6.39 37.06
N LEU A 151 -14.65 -5.66 35.97
CA LEU A 151 -15.07 -6.01 34.62
C LEU A 151 -14.18 -7.05 33.95
N GLY A 152 -12.99 -7.33 34.47
CA GLY A 152 -12.02 -8.25 33.85
C GLY A 152 -11.33 -7.71 32.60
N ILE A 153 -11.34 -6.39 32.40
CA ILE A 153 -10.74 -5.72 31.21
C ILE A 153 -9.38 -5.10 31.52
N ASN A 154 -8.62 -5.70 32.44
CA ASN A 154 -7.26 -5.30 32.76
C ASN A 154 -6.25 -6.13 31.96
N ASP A 155 -6.03 -5.76 30.70
CA ASP A 155 -5.12 -6.46 29.79
C ASP A 155 -4.36 -5.48 28.89
N THR A 156 -3.27 -5.95 28.31
CA THR A 156 -2.57 -5.26 27.22
C THR A 156 -2.65 -6.10 25.97
N VAL A 157 -3.13 -5.51 24.90
CA VAL A 157 -3.32 -6.17 23.60
C VAL A 157 -2.36 -5.59 22.58
N PHE A 158 -1.57 -6.45 21.95
CA PHE A 158 -0.70 -6.11 20.84
C PHE A 158 -1.40 -6.41 19.52
N GLU A 159 -1.45 -5.44 18.61
CA GLU A 159 -1.84 -5.65 17.24
C GLU A 159 -0.58 -5.91 16.41
N LEU A 160 -0.48 -7.13 15.88
CA LEU A 160 0.68 -7.59 15.13
C LEU A 160 0.36 -7.70 13.63
N GLU A 161 1.24 -7.18 12.78
CA GLU A 161 1.25 -7.47 11.35
C GLU A 161 2.02 -8.77 11.10
N ILE A 162 1.30 -9.84 10.77
CA ILE A 162 1.88 -11.16 10.51
C ILE A 162 2.04 -11.36 9.00
N THR A 163 3.26 -11.58 8.56
CA THR A 163 3.58 -11.82 7.15
C THR A 163 2.99 -13.14 6.65
N PRO A 164 2.61 -13.25 5.36
CA PRO A 164 1.94 -14.44 4.82
C PRO A 164 2.73 -15.75 4.92
N ASN A 165 4.06 -15.69 5.06
CA ASN A 165 4.94 -16.84 5.23
C ASN A 165 5.00 -17.37 6.67
N ARG A 166 4.47 -16.60 7.65
CA ARG A 166 4.47 -16.94 9.06
C ARG A 166 3.07 -17.21 9.62
N PRO A 167 2.27 -18.09 8.99
CA PRO A 167 0.93 -18.42 9.53
C PRO A 167 0.97 -19.00 10.94
N ASP A 168 2.04 -19.66 11.33
CA ASP A 168 2.26 -20.19 12.69
C ASP A 168 2.09 -19.13 13.78
N CYS A 169 2.43 -17.87 13.47
CA CYS A 169 2.28 -16.71 14.37
C CYS A 169 0.85 -16.13 14.43
N LEU A 170 -0.12 -16.68 13.70
CA LEU A 170 -1.53 -16.30 13.81
C LEU A 170 -2.23 -16.94 15.02
N SER A 171 -1.49 -17.17 16.12
CA SER A 171 -1.97 -17.76 17.36
C SER A 171 -1.15 -17.32 18.57
N HIS A 172 -1.75 -17.44 19.77
CA HIS A 172 -1.04 -17.14 21.01
C HIS A 172 0.14 -18.11 21.25
N ILE A 173 -0.03 -19.39 20.95
CA ILE A 173 1.05 -20.40 21.05
C ILE A 173 2.19 -20.08 20.06
N GLY A 174 1.88 -19.64 18.84
CA GLY A 174 2.89 -19.26 17.86
C GLY A 174 3.74 -18.07 18.33
N ILE A 175 3.11 -17.05 18.88
CA ILE A 175 3.83 -15.90 19.48
C ILE A 175 4.59 -16.31 20.74
N ALA A 176 4.04 -17.21 21.56
CA ALA A 176 4.75 -17.74 22.72
C ALA A 176 6.03 -18.49 22.33
N ARG A 177 6.03 -19.28 21.25
CA ARG A 177 7.23 -19.93 20.69
C ARG A 177 8.29 -18.91 20.27
N GLU A 178 7.89 -17.87 19.55
CA GLU A 178 8.80 -16.81 19.13
C GLU A 178 9.46 -16.09 20.30
N LEU A 179 8.67 -15.65 21.28
CA LEU A 179 9.19 -15.01 22.48
C LEU A 179 10.00 -15.99 23.36
N GLY A 180 9.59 -17.25 23.40
CA GLY A 180 10.34 -18.31 24.09
C GLY A 180 11.73 -18.52 23.52
N ALA A 181 11.83 -18.57 22.18
CA ALA A 181 13.10 -18.67 21.49
C ALA A 181 13.97 -17.42 21.68
N TYR A 182 13.39 -16.22 21.65
CA TYR A 182 14.10 -14.96 21.84
C TYR A 182 14.61 -14.78 23.27
N TYR A 183 13.74 -14.93 24.29
CA TYR A 183 14.09 -14.75 25.69
C TYR A 183 14.73 -15.99 26.33
N ASN A 184 14.88 -17.08 25.57
CA ASN A 184 15.36 -18.37 26.07
C ASN A 184 14.52 -18.88 27.26
N LYS A 185 13.19 -18.81 27.11
CA LYS A 185 12.22 -19.26 28.09
C LYS A 185 11.43 -20.45 27.56
N GLU A 186 11.05 -21.35 28.45
CA GLU A 186 10.25 -22.55 28.13
C GLU A 186 8.80 -22.20 27.84
N VAL A 187 8.25 -22.78 26.77
CA VAL A 187 6.83 -22.66 26.38
C VAL A 187 6.04 -23.82 27.01
N LYS A 188 4.99 -23.48 27.74
CA LYS A 188 4.07 -24.44 28.35
C LYS A 188 2.90 -24.72 27.44
N TYR A 189 2.89 -25.88 26.82
CA TYR A 189 1.77 -26.28 25.96
C TYR A 189 0.55 -26.73 26.79
N PRO A 190 -0.67 -26.46 26.28
CA PRO A 190 -1.88 -27.00 26.91
C PRO A 190 -1.90 -28.54 26.77
N SER A 191 -2.69 -29.21 27.64
CA SER A 191 -2.88 -30.64 27.52
C SER A 191 -3.74 -30.97 26.28
N PHE A 192 -3.27 -31.95 25.50
CA PHE A 192 -3.97 -32.49 24.34
C PHE A 192 -4.56 -33.91 24.65
N VAL A 193 -4.39 -34.38 25.85
CA VAL A 193 -4.96 -35.68 26.27
C VAL A 193 -6.41 -35.47 26.64
N ILE A 194 -7.31 -36.35 26.17
CA ILE A 194 -8.73 -36.30 26.53
C ILE A 194 -8.87 -36.67 28.00
N ASN A 195 -9.63 -35.87 28.73
CA ASN A 195 -9.86 -36.07 30.18
C ASN A 195 -10.69 -37.33 30.47
N SER A 196 -11.76 -37.53 29.71
CA SER A 196 -12.63 -38.72 29.84
C SER A 196 -13.42 -38.94 28.55
N GLU A 197 -13.53 -40.21 28.14
CA GLU A 197 -14.34 -40.65 27.00
C GLU A 197 -15.43 -41.62 27.47
N SER A 198 -16.57 -41.63 26.78
CA SER A 198 -17.59 -42.65 26.93
C SER A 198 -17.18 -43.95 26.24
N SER A 199 -17.93 -45.04 26.43
CA SER A 199 -17.70 -46.31 25.74
C SER A 199 -18.29 -46.35 24.32
N GLU A 200 -19.09 -45.38 23.97
CA GLU A 200 -19.64 -45.22 22.59
C GLU A 200 -18.61 -44.60 21.66
N LYS A 201 -18.44 -45.16 20.49
CA LYS A 201 -17.40 -44.71 19.52
C LYS A 201 -17.91 -43.66 18.57
N THR A 202 -17.10 -42.66 18.30
CA THR A 202 -17.35 -41.66 17.26
C THR A 202 -17.59 -42.32 15.89
N ALA A 203 -16.78 -43.33 15.54
CA ALA A 203 -16.86 -44.02 14.26
C ALA A 203 -18.15 -44.85 14.06
N ASP A 204 -18.89 -45.15 15.10
CA ASP A 204 -20.18 -45.83 15.00
C ASP A 204 -21.33 -44.87 14.64
N ASN A 205 -21.12 -43.57 14.80
CA ASN A 205 -22.15 -42.54 14.60
C ASN A 205 -21.92 -41.69 13.33
N ILE A 206 -20.67 -41.57 12.84
CA ILE A 206 -20.34 -40.74 11.71
C ILE A 206 -19.20 -41.35 10.88
N SER A 207 -19.22 -41.16 9.58
CA SER A 207 -18.09 -41.44 8.67
C SER A 207 -17.64 -40.20 7.95
N VAL A 208 -16.38 -40.15 7.51
CA VAL A 208 -15.81 -39.01 6.79
C VAL A 208 -15.22 -39.49 5.47
N GLU A 209 -15.65 -38.88 4.37
CA GLU A 209 -15.18 -39.11 3.02
C GLU A 209 -14.57 -37.84 2.44
N ILE A 210 -13.40 -37.94 1.82
CA ILE A 210 -12.77 -36.90 1.03
C ILE A 210 -12.77 -37.38 -0.42
N GLU A 211 -13.61 -36.79 -1.28
CA GLU A 211 -13.73 -37.22 -2.68
C GLU A 211 -12.47 -36.90 -3.50
N ASP A 212 -11.82 -35.76 -3.21
CA ASP A 212 -10.58 -35.35 -3.86
C ASP A 212 -9.58 -34.81 -2.82
N SER A 213 -8.46 -35.49 -2.69
CA SER A 213 -7.36 -35.11 -1.78
C SER A 213 -6.68 -33.77 -2.16
N ASN A 214 -6.95 -33.24 -3.36
CA ASN A 214 -6.54 -31.89 -3.73
C ASN A 214 -7.39 -30.79 -3.08
N LEU A 215 -8.61 -31.11 -2.64
CA LEU A 215 -9.49 -30.15 -1.95
C LEU A 215 -9.23 -30.11 -0.45
N ALA A 216 -8.98 -31.27 0.15
CA ALA A 216 -8.63 -31.38 1.56
C ALA A 216 -7.61 -32.50 1.76
N LYS A 217 -6.56 -32.20 2.53
CA LYS A 217 -5.53 -33.17 2.84
C LYS A 217 -5.87 -34.04 4.05
N ARG A 218 -6.61 -33.48 5.02
CA ARG A 218 -7.01 -34.17 6.24
C ARG A 218 -8.34 -33.62 6.74
N TYR A 219 -9.17 -34.51 7.29
CA TYR A 219 -10.40 -34.15 7.97
C TYR A 219 -10.59 -35.04 9.18
N VAL A 220 -10.65 -34.42 10.38
CA VAL A 220 -10.83 -35.12 11.65
C VAL A 220 -12.16 -34.72 12.25
N ALA A 221 -12.92 -35.75 12.68
CA ALA A 221 -14.22 -35.55 13.28
C ALA A 221 -14.28 -36.22 14.67
N ARG A 222 -14.97 -35.59 15.63
CA ARG A 222 -15.24 -36.12 16.97
C ARG A 222 -16.64 -35.68 17.39
N ILE A 223 -17.29 -36.51 18.19
CA ILE A 223 -18.66 -36.26 18.69
C ILE A 223 -18.66 -36.03 20.21
N ILE A 224 -19.46 -35.07 20.64
CA ILE A 224 -19.82 -34.87 22.03
C ILE A 224 -21.33 -34.88 22.13
N LYS A 225 -21.89 -35.70 23.01
CA LYS A 225 -23.32 -35.80 23.28
C LYS A 225 -23.72 -35.14 24.59
N ASN A 226 -24.98 -34.77 24.71
CA ASN A 226 -25.58 -34.22 25.95
C ASN A 226 -24.93 -32.88 26.41
N VAL A 227 -24.51 -32.04 25.47
CA VAL A 227 -24.00 -30.70 25.81
C VAL A 227 -25.15 -29.75 26.18
N THR A 228 -24.82 -28.70 26.91
CA THR A 228 -25.74 -27.60 27.23
C THR A 228 -25.20 -26.29 26.69
N VAL A 229 -25.88 -25.78 25.67
CA VAL A 229 -25.57 -24.47 25.10
C VAL A 229 -26.09 -23.39 26.04
N LYS A 230 -25.21 -22.48 26.43
CA LYS A 230 -25.50 -21.36 27.34
C LYS A 230 -24.49 -20.24 27.14
N GLU A 231 -24.65 -19.13 27.86
CA GLU A 231 -23.64 -18.06 27.88
C GLU A 231 -22.28 -18.63 28.35
N SER A 232 -21.22 -18.14 27.73
CA SER A 232 -19.85 -18.54 28.09
C SER A 232 -19.48 -18.18 29.53
N PRO A 233 -18.71 -19.02 30.22
CA PRO A 233 -18.17 -18.62 31.51
C PRO A 233 -17.25 -17.38 31.35
N LYS A 234 -17.18 -16.58 32.41
CA LYS A 234 -16.48 -15.28 32.42
C LYS A 234 -15.09 -15.37 31.84
N TRP A 235 -14.28 -16.36 32.22
CA TRP A 235 -12.90 -16.48 31.71
C TRP A 235 -12.81 -16.67 30.19
N LEU A 236 -13.73 -17.43 29.58
CA LEU A 236 -13.73 -17.67 28.13
C LEU A 236 -14.21 -16.44 27.38
N LYS A 237 -15.28 -15.80 27.89
CA LYS A 237 -15.82 -14.56 27.35
C LYS A 237 -14.75 -13.45 27.35
N GLU A 238 -14.09 -13.20 28.47
CA GLU A 238 -13.02 -12.22 28.61
C GLU A 238 -11.86 -12.47 27.63
N ARG A 239 -11.50 -13.74 27.39
CA ARG A 239 -10.42 -14.10 26.46
C ARG A 239 -10.76 -13.74 25.00
N VAL A 240 -11.94 -14.14 24.53
CA VAL A 240 -12.32 -13.88 23.15
C VAL A 240 -12.62 -12.39 22.91
N GLU A 241 -13.23 -11.72 23.89
CA GLU A 241 -13.53 -10.28 23.80
C GLU A 241 -12.29 -9.41 23.87
N SER A 242 -11.26 -9.79 24.65
CA SER A 242 -9.99 -9.02 24.71
C SER A 242 -9.28 -8.91 23.37
N ILE A 243 -9.49 -9.85 22.46
CA ILE A 243 -8.94 -9.83 21.10
C ILE A 243 -9.98 -9.45 20.04
N GLY A 244 -11.07 -8.76 20.44
CA GLY A 244 -12.07 -8.19 19.56
C GLY A 244 -13.08 -9.17 18.97
N ILE A 245 -13.13 -10.43 19.45
CA ILE A 245 -14.12 -11.42 19.03
C ILE A 245 -15.35 -11.31 19.94
N ARG A 246 -16.51 -11.03 19.34
CA ARG A 246 -17.77 -10.99 20.10
C ARG A 246 -18.13 -12.37 20.65
N SER A 247 -18.37 -12.47 21.96
CA SER A 247 -18.91 -13.67 22.59
C SER A 247 -20.34 -13.96 22.12
N ILE A 248 -20.62 -15.22 21.82
CA ILE A 248 -21.93 -15.69 21.32
C ILE A 248 -22.53 -16.72 22.29
N ASN A 249 -21.87 -17.86 22.45
CA ASN A 249 -22.22 -18.90 23.40
C ASN A 249 -21.00 -19.78 23.68
N ASN A 250 -21.11 -20.61 24.72
CA ASN A 250 -20.00 -21.43 25.20
C ASN A 250 -19.40 -22.41 24.19
N ILE A 251 -20.14 -22.84 23.17
CA ILE A 251 -19.63 -23.73 22.11
C ILE A 251 -18.88 -22.94 21.05
N VAL A 252 -19.48 -21.86 20.54
CA VAL A 252 -18.88 -21.01 19.52
C VAL A 252 -17.64 -20.31 20.03
N ASP A 253 -17.70 -19.82 21.27
CA ASP A 253 -16.55 -19.15 21.88
C ASP A 253 -15.39 -20.11 22.17
N ALA A 254 -15.68 -21.38 22.54
CA ALA A 254 -14.68 -22.43 22.65
C ALA A 254 -13.98 -22.71 21.30
N SER A 255 -14.76 -22.74 20.21
CA SER A 255 -14.23 -22.88 18.84
C SER A 255 -13.31 -21.72 18.47
N ASN A 256 -13.75 -20.48 18.70
CA ASN A 256 -12.94 -19.28 18.45
C ASN A 256 -11.68 -19.24 19.33
N PHE A 257 -11.82 -19.59 20.63
CA PHE A 257 -10.69 -19.67 21.55
C PHE A 257 -9.60 -20.62 21.01
N ILE A 258 -9.95 -21.84 20.60
CA ILE A 258 -9.01 -22.82 20.08
C ILE A 258 -8.35 -22.36 18.77
N MET A 259 -9.11 -21.72 17.89
CA MET A 259 -8.55 -21.15 16.66
C MET A 259 -7.46 -20.10 16.96
N MET A 260 -7.71 -19.22 17.94
CA MET A 260 -6.77 -18.18 18.35
C MET A 260 -5.66 -18.69 19.26
N GLU A 261 -5.87 -19.81 19.96
CA GLU A 261 -4.85 -20.50 20.75
C GLU A 261 -3.82 -21.20 19.86
N LEU A 262 -4.26 -21.97 18.84
CA LEU A 262 -3.47 -22.97 18.11
C LEU A 262 -3.33 -22.73 16.61
N ASN A 263 -3.82 -21.62 16.07
CA ASN A 263 -3.82 -21.31 14.63
C ASN A 263 -4.56 -22.35 13.77
N GLN A 264 -5.54 -23.04 14.31
CA GLN A 264 -6.27 -24.06 13.59
C GLN A 264 -7.76 -23.70 13.59
N PRO A 265 -8.31 -23.22 12.46
CA PRO A 265 -9.76 -23.07 12.34
C PRO A 265 -10.45 -24.44 12.52
N ASN A 266 -11.54 -24.41 13.21
CA ASN A 266 -12.35 -25.57 13.51
C ASN A 266 -13.83 -25.20 13.41
N HIS A 267 -14.70 -26.19 13.30
CA HIS A 267 -16.13 -25.95 13.23
C HIS A 267 -16.91 -26.93 14.11
N THR A 268 -18.10 -26.51 14.52
CA THR A 268 -19.01 -27.32 15.32
C THR A 268 -20.38 -27.35 14.65
N PHE A 269 -20.83 -28.54 14.30
CA PHE A 269 -22.16 -28.78 13.75
C PHE A 269 -23.13 -29.33 14.79
N ASP A 270 -24.41 -28.97 14.66
CA ASP A 270 -25.49 -29.69 15.32
C ASP A 270 -25.62 -31.08 14.68
N LEU A 271 -25.21 -32.13 15.40
CA LEU A 271 -25.18 -33.49 14.89
C LEU A 271 -26.57 -34.01 14.47
N ASP A 272 -27.61 -33.55 15.16
CA ASP A 272 -28.98 -33.98 14.89
C ASP A 272 -29.53 -33.37 13.57
N LYS A 273 -28.85 -32.37 13.01
CA LYS A 273 -29.14 -31.75 11.70
C LYS A 273 -28.31 -32.34 10.55
N ILE A 274 -27.35 -33.21 10.84
CA ILE A 274 -26.54 -33.92 9.83
C ILE A 274 -27.32 -35.14 9.37
N GLU A 275 -27.79 -35.11 8.13
CA GLU A 275 -28.49 -36.21 7.50
C GLU A 275 -27.51 -37.26 6.99
N GLY A 276 -27.92 -38.54 6.89
CA GLY A 276 -27.09 -39.60 6.30
C GLY A 276 -25.93 -40.14 7.15
N GLY A 277 -25.66 -39.58 8.34
CA GLY A 277 -24.62 -40.09 9.25
C GLY A 277 -23.19 -40.07 8.67
N LYS A 278 -22.92 -39.14 7.77
CA LYS A 278 -21.60 -38.98 7.14
C LYS A 278 -21.27 -37.50 6.82
N ILE A 279 -20.00 -37.22 6.69
CA ILE A 279 -19.47 -35.98 6.11
C ILE A 279 -18.74 -36.31 4.82
N VAL A 280 -19.02 -35.54 3.75
CA VAL A 280 -18.37 -35.66 2.46
C VAL A 280 -17.74 -34.29 2.11
N VAL A 281 -16.42 -34.27 1.95
CA VAL A 281 -15.69 -33.11 1.45
C VAL A 281 -15.56 -33.26 -0.07
N ARG A 282 -16.16 -32.34 -0.80
CA ARG A 282 -16.24 -32.37 -2.28
C ARG A 282 -16.12 -30.99 -2.90
N ALA A 283 -16.04 -30.92 -4.22
CA ALA A 283 -16.24 -29.68 -4.94
C ALA A 283 -17.71 -29.27 -4.96
N GLY A 284 -17.96 -27.96 -5.04
CA GLY A 284 -19.31 -27.45 -5.26
C GLY A 284 -19.86 -27.82 -6.62
N HIS A 285 -21.18 -28.01 -6.71
CA HIS A 285 -21.85 -28.20 -7.97
C HIS A 285 -22.26 -26.86 -8.57
N GLU A 286 -22.35 -26.78 -9.90
CA GLU A 286 -22.82 -25.61 -10.60
C GLU A 286 -24.25 -25.24 -10.17
N ASN A 287 -24.46 -23.97 -9.81
CA ASN A 287 -25.75 -23.44 -9.31
C ASN A 287 -26.22 -24.06 -7.98
N GLU A 288 -25.37 -24.76 -7.25
CA GLU A 288 -25.67 -25.19 -5.89
C GLU A 288 -25.78 -23.97 -4.98
N LYS A 289 -26.72 -23.96 -4.05
CA LYS A 289 -26.99 -22.86 -3.15
C LYS A 289 -26.76 -23.27 -1.70
N LEU A 290 -26.12 -22.40 -0.94
CA LEU A 290 -25.95 -22.54 0.49
C LEU A 290 -26.28 -21.21 1.17
N VAL A 291 -27.11 -21.24 2.21
CA VAL A 291 -27.26 -20.08 3.10
C VAL A 291 -26.20 -20.20 4.21
N THR A 292 -25.32 -19.23 4.27
CA THR A 292 -24.21 -19.17 5.25
C THR A 292 -24.69 -18.58 6.58
N LEU A 293 -23.85 -18.67 7.64
CA LEU A 293 -24.17 -18.19 9.01
C LEU A 293 -24.46 -16.69 9.08
N ASP A 294 -24.10 -15.90 8.06
CA ASP A 294 -24.43 -14.48 7.91
C ASP A 294 -25.78 -14.25 7.22
N GLU A 295 -26.62 -15.29 7.11
CA GLU A 295 -27.95 -15.29 6.50
C GLU A 295 -27.98 -14.93 4.99
N GLN A 296 -26.82 -15.01 4.31
CA GLN A 296 -26.71 -14.72 2.88
C GLN A 296 -26.77 -16.02 2.05
N GLU A 297 -27.61 -16.04 1.00
CA GLU A 297 -27.61 -17.12 0.03
C GLU A 297 -26.41 -16.98 -0.91
N ARG A 298 -25.58 -18.01 -0.98
CA ARG A 298 -24.36 -18.07 -1.80
C ARG A 298 -24.54 -19.07 -2.91
N GLU A 299 -24.21 -18.68 -4.14
CA GLU A 299 -24.15 -19.58 -5.30
C GLU A 299 -22.75 -20.17 -5.40
N LEU A 300 -22.68 -21.50 -5.43
CA LEU A 300 -21.44 -22.27 -5.42
C LEU A 300 -21.05 -22.67 -6.83
N ASN A 301 -19.76 -22.99 -6.99
CA ASN A 301 -19.20 -23.52 -8.23
C ASN A 301 -18.13 -24.60 -7.95
N SER A 302 -17.52 -25.16 -8.99
CA SER A 302 -16.54 -26.25 -8.90
C SER A 302 -15.20 -25.85 -8.26
N ASP A 303 -14.90 -24.55 -8.09
CA ASP A 303 -13.69 -24.09 -7.36
C ASP A 303 -13.91 -24.10 -5.82
N ASP A 304 -15.17 -24.14 -5.37
CA ASP A 304 -15.51 -24.09 -3.95
C ASP A 304 -15.36 -25.45 -3.29
N ILE A 305 -14.82 -25.48 -2.09
CA ILE A 305 -14.80 -26.65 -1.24
C ILE A 305 -16.12 -26.67 -0.44
N VAL A 306 -16.86 -27.74 -0.58
CA VAL A 306 -18.14 -27.93 0.11
C VAL A 306 -18.05 -29.09 1.09
N ILE A 307 -18.49 -28.83 2.31
CA ILE A 307 -18.76 -29.88 3.29
C ILE A 307 -20.23 -30.23 3.17
N SER A 308 -20.51 -31.50 2.86
CA SER A 308 -21.86 -32.06 2.69
C SER A 308 -22.09 -33.18 3.72
N ASP A 309 -23.33 -33.35 4.10
CA ASP A 309 -23.77 -34.51 4.92
C ASP A 309 -24.16 -35.73 4.03
N GLY A 310 -23.83 -35.68 2.74
CA GLY A 310 -24.22 -36.69 1.75
C GLY A 310 -25.59 -36.48 1.13
N VAL A 311 -26.38 -35.56 1.64
CA VAL A 311 -27.70 -35.16 1.14
C VAL A 311 -27.69 -33.71 0.67
N LYS A 312 -27.14 -32.82 1.47
CA LYS A 312 -27.08 -31.36 1.24
C LYS A 312 -25.71 -30.76 1.61
N ALA A 313 -25.42 -29.58 1.11
CA ALA A 313 -24.32 -28.77 1.59
C ALA A 313 -24.59 -28.23 3.01
N VAL A 314 -23.64 -28.35 3.92
CA VAL A 314 -23.74 -27.92 5.33
C VAL A 314 -22.70 -26.86 5.71
N ALA A 315 -21.63 -26.72 4.91
CA ALA A 315 -20.67 -25.64 5.11
C ALA A 315 -19.88 -25.36 3.82
N LEU A 316 -19.35 -24.15 3.74
CA LEU A 316 -18.36 -23.73 2.76
C LEU A 316 -16.96 -23.93 3.38
N GLY A 317 -16.28 -25.01 2.93
CA GLY A 317 -15.05 -25.49 3.56
C GLY A 317 -13.96 -24.43 3.70
N GLY A 318 -13.51 -24.21 4.90
CA GLY A 318 -12.50 -23.23 5.26
C GLY A 318 -12.92 -21.75 5.22
N VAL A 319 -14.16 -21.44 4.90
CA VAL A 319 -14.67 -20.06 4.80
C VAL A 319 -15.75 -19.78 5.83
N MET A 320 -16.90 -20.46 5.74
CA MET A 320 -18.04 -20.22 6.66
C MET A 320 -18.98 -21.41 6.74
N GLY A 321 -19.50 -21.68 7.95
CA GLY A 321 -20.54 -22.70 8.16
C GLY A 321 -21.88 -22.34 7.49
N GLY A 322 -22.72 -23.36 7.29
CA GLY A 322 -24.09 -23.20 6.81
C GLY A 322 -25.08 -22.99 7.96
N GLN A 323 -26.07 -22.15 7.77
CA GLN A 323 -27.15 -21.89 8.73
C GLN A 323 -27.95 -23.16 9.05
N ASN A 324 -28.07 -24.07 8.07
CA ASN A 324 -28.85 -25.32 8.19
C ASN A 324 -28.26 -26.36 9.17
N SER A 325 -27.03 -26.14 9.66
CA SER A 325 -26.32 -27.04 10.59
C SER A 325 -25.77 -26.32 11.82
N GLU A 326 -26.17 -25.05 12.02
CA GLU A 326 -25.63 -24.23 13.11
C GLU A 326 -26.08 -24.72 14.50
N ILE A 327 -25.23 -24.40 15.49
CA ILE A 327 -25.50 -24.61 16.91
C ILE A 327 -26.56 -23.62 17.41
N THR A 328 -27.60 -24.14 18.06
CA THR A 328 -28.67 -23.35 18.69
C THR A 328 -28.78 -23.66 20.17
N GLU A 329 -29.57 -22.90 20.91
CA GLU A 329 -29.83 -23.15 22.34
C GLU A 329 -30.40 -24.55 22.63
N ASN A 330 -31.05 -25.16 21.62
CA ASN A 330 -31.65 -26.50 21.74
C ASN A 330 -30.71 -27.63 21.36
N THR A 331 -29.55 -27.36 20.82
CA THR A 331 -28.56 -28.36 20.41
C THR A 331 -28.06 -29.18 21.61
N LYS A 332 -28.07 -30.51 21.46
CA LYS A 332 -27.62 -31.46 22.49
C LYS A 332 -26.43 -32.30 22.06
N ASN A 333 -26.35 -32.63 20.80
CA ASN A 333 -25.29 -33.44 20.24
C ASN A 333 -24.52 -32.62 19.19
N ILE A 334 -23.21 -32.62 19.28
CA ILE A 334 -22.37 -31.83 18.41
C ILE A 334 -21.30 -32.68 17.73
N LEU A 335 -21.05 -32.34 16.46
CA LEU A 335 -19.96 -32.88 15.70
C LEU A 335 -18.85 -31.80 15.57
N LEU A 336 -17.66 -32.13 16.06
CA LEU A 336 -16.49 -31.29 15.96
C LEU A 336 -15.76 -31.59 14.65
N GLU A 337 -15.32 -30.57 13.99
CA GLU A 337 -14.50 -30.61 12.76
C GLU A 337 -13.15 -29.93 12.98
N VAL A 338 -12.08 -30.60 12.58
CA VAL A 338 -10.76 -30.01 12.35
C VAL A 338 -10.24 -30.53 11.02
N ALA A 339 -10.03 -29.62 10.06
CA ALA A 339 -9.65 -30.02 8.71
C ALA A 339 -8.44 -29.22 8.18
N ASN A 340 -7.82 -29.73 7.11
CA ASN A 340 -6.82 -29.03 6.33
C ASN A 340 -7.31 -28.90 4.87
N PHE A 341 -7.78 -27.71 4.51
CA PHE A 341 -8.32 -27.41 3.18
C PHE A 341 -7.26 -26.81 2.25
N ASN A 342 -7.44 -26.96 0.95
CA ASN A 342 -6.58 -26.35 -0.04
C ASN A 342 -6.62 -24.84 0.02
N SER A 343 -5.48 -24.23 0.32
CA SER A 343 -5.34 -22.78 0.51
C SER A 343 -5.73 -21.94 -0.71
N GLN A 344 -5.45 -22.44 -1.93
CA GLN A 344 -5.77 -21.73 -3.17
C GLN A 344 -7.28 -21.70 -3.43
N ASN A 345 -7.98 -22.81 -3.18
CA ASN A 345 -9.43 -22.88 -3.32
C ASN A 345 -10.10 -21.97 -2.28
N VAL A 346 -9.71 -22.05 -1.00
CA VAL A 346 -10.24 -21.16 0.04
C VAL A 346 -10.05 -19.69 -0.32
N ARG A 347 -8.86 -19.31 -0.80
CA ARG A 347 -8.57 -17.93 -1.24
C ARG A 347 -9.43 -17.50 -2.42
N LYS A 348 -9.61 -18.36 -3.43
CA LYS A 348 -10.46 -18.06 -4.60
C LYS A 348 -11.91 -17.84 -4.17
N THR A 349 -12.45 -18.76 -3.38
CA THR A 349 -13.82 -18.71 -2.86
C THR A 349 -14.05 -17.47 -2.00
N SER A 350 -13.20 -17.21 -1.02
CA SER A 350 -13.28 -16.03 -0.15
C SER A 350 -13.30 -14.72 -0.96
N ARG A 351 -12.41 -14.58 -1.95
CA ARG A 351 -12.36 -13.39 -2.81
C ARG A 351 -13.55 -13.26 -3.73
N ARG A 352 -13.97 -14.35 -4.37
CA ARG A 352 -15.12 -14.35 -5.28
C ARG A 352 -16.41 -13.95 -4.57
N LEU A 353 -16.61 -14.47 -3.38
CA LEU A 353 -17.79 -14.18 -2.57
C LEU A 353 -17.65 -12.90 -1.73
N THR A 354 -16.49 -12.27 -1.74
CA THR A 354 -16.14 -11.12 -0.88
C THR A 354 -16.44 -11.45 0.60
N LEU A 355 -16.09 -12.68 1.03
CA LEU A 355 -16.38 -13.24 2.34
C LEU A 355 -15.06 -13.54 3.05
N PHE A 356 -14.62 -12.59 3.87
CA PHE A 356 -13.38 -12.67 4.64
C PHE A 356 -13.71 -13.05 6.08
N SER A 357 -13.17 -14.18 6.54
CA SER A 357 -13.32 -14.66 7.91
C SER A 357 -11.95 -14.98 8.51
N GLU A 358 -11.85 -15.05 9.85
CA GLU A 358 -10.66 -15.52 10.57
C GLU A 358 -10.26 -16.94 10.14
N SER A 359 -11.23 -17.76 9.77
CA SER A 359 -11.02 -19.09 9.20
C SER A 359 -10.35 -19.01 7.83
N SER A 360 -10.94 -18.27 6.88
CA SER A 360 -10.38 -18.14 5.53
C SER A 360 -8.99 -17.49 5.53
N TYR A 361 -8.77 -16.51 6.42
CA TYR A 361 -7.48 -15.84 6.59
C TYR A 361 -6.35 -16.80 6.98
N ARG A 362 -6.66 -17.81 7.82
CA ARG A 362 -5.70 -18.85 8.22
C ARG A 362 -5.53 -19.93 7.16
N PHE A 363 -6.62 -20.47 6.62
CA PHE A 363 -6.55 -21.51 5.61
C PHE A 363 -5.86 -21.07 4.32
N GLU A 364 -6.07 -19.83 3.86
CA GLU A 364 -5.40 -19.33 2.65
C GLU A 364 -3.88 -19.22 2.81
N ARG A 365 -3.37 -19.20 4.07
CA ARG A 365 -1.94 -19.17 4.43
C ARG A 365 -1.38 -20.52 4.83
N ARG A 366 -2.22 -21.54 4.83
CA ARG A 366 -1.98 -22.92 5.30
C ARG A 366 -1.98 -23.05 6.82
N VAL A 367 -2.42 -24.20 7.29
CA VAL A 367 -2.45 -24.60 8.69
C VAL A 367 -1.72 -25.92 8.85
N ASP A 368 -1.29 -26.24 10.08
CA ASP A 368 -0.53 -27.46 10.38
C ASP A 368 -1.43 -28.70 10.37
N GLU A 369 -1.34 -29.51 9.32
CA GLU A 369 -2.14 -30.72 9.15
C GLU A 369 -1.82 -31.82 10.17
N GLU A 370 -0.61 -31.84 10.74
CA GLU A 370 -0.21 -32.84 11.76
C GLU A 370 -0.81 -32.55 13.14
N ASN A 371 -1.10 -31.27 13.43
CA ASN A 371 -1.65 -30.86 14.72
C ASN A 371 -3.16 -31.12 14.87
N ALA A 372 -3.86 -31.59 13.85
CA ALA A 372 -5.32 -31.72 13.83
C ALA A 372 -5.88 -32.56 15.00
N ILE A 373 -5.22 -33.67 15.37
CA ILE A 373 -5.64 -34.51 16.51
C ILE A 373 -5.50 -33.80 17.84
N ASN A 374 -4.41 -33.05 18.03
CA ASN A 374 -4.21 -32.28 19.26
C ASN A 374 -5.27 -31.19 19.40
N VAL A 375 -5.57 -30.52 18.31
CA VAL A 375 -6.55 -29.42 18.24
C VAL A 375 -7.95 -29.96 18.59
N ILE A 376 -8.40 -31.04 17.93
CA ILE A 376 -9.75 -31.56 18.18
C ILE A 376 -9.90 -32.12 19.61
N ASN A 377 -8.84 -32.67 20.16
CA ASN A 377 -8.83 -33.13 21.55
C ASN A 377 -8.90 -31.95 22.53
N ARG A 378 -8.13 -30.91 22.28
CA ARG A 378 -8.16 -29.68 23.08
C ARG A 378 -9.51 -29.00 23.02
N LEU A 379 -10.11 -28.90 21.84
CA LEU A 379 -11.45 -28.35 21.62
C LEU A 379 -12.48 -29.16 22.41
N ALA A 380 -12.44 -30.50 22.33
CA ALA A 380 -13.35 -31.38 23.03
C ALA A 380 -13.26 -31.20 24.55
N ASN A 381 -12.05 -31.11 25.12
CA ASN A 381 -11.85 -30.87 26.55
C ASN A 381 -12.41 -29.52 26.99
N ILE A 382 -12.18 -28.45 26.25
CA ILE A 382 -12.73 -27.13 26.57
C ILE A 382 -14.25 -27.13 26.49
N ILE A 383 -14.84 -27.72 25.44
CA ILE A 383 -16.29 -27.83 25.35
C ILE A 383 -16.87 -28.65 26.49
N GLN A 384 -16.26 -29.78 26.88
CA GLN A 384 -16.69 -30.58 28.04
C GLN A 384 -16.64 -29.77 29.33
N GLU A 385 -15.61 -28.94 29.52
CA GLU A 385 -15.48 -28.05 30.68
C GLU A 385 -16.59 -27.00 30.73
N VAL A 386 -16.91 -26.33 29.62
CA VAL A 386 -17.82 -25.17 29.60
C VAL A 386 -19.29 -25.53 29.32
N ALA A 387 -19.53 -26.64 28.63
CA ALA A 387 -20.86 -27.08 28.21
C ALA A 387 -21.29 -28.43 28.79
N GLY A 388 -20.38 -29.16 29.49
CA GLY A 388 -20.61 -30.52 29.89
C GLY A 388 -20.64 -31.50 28.73
N GLY A 389 -21.35 -32.59 28.91
CA GLY A 389 -21.51 -33.61 27.87
C GLY A 389 -20.52 -34.76 27.98
N GLU A 390 -20.69 -35.72 27.10
CA GLU A 390 -19.92 -36.96 27.01
C GLU A 390 -19.15 -37.00 25.70
N ILE A 391 -17.83 -36.97 25.74
CA ILE A 391 -16.96 -37.14 24.60
C ILE A 391 -16.97 -38.61 24.20
N LEU A 392 -17.32 -38.91 22.92
CA LEU A 392 -17.31 -40.27 22.41
C LEU A 392 -15.87 -40.76 22.20
N GLU A 393 -15.68 -42.10 22.37
CA GLU A 393 -14.39 -42.77 22.23
C GLU A 393 -13.82 -42.57 20.81
N GLY A 394 -12.59 -42.14 20.73
CA GLY A 394 -11.82 -41.99 19.50
C GLY A 394 -12.27 -40.87 18.58
N VAL A 395 -11.69 -40.82 17.41
CA VAL A 395 -11.98 -39.87 16.32
C VAL A 395 -12.17 -40.60 15.00
N VAL A 396 -12.84 -39.99 14.05
CA VAL A 396 -12.76 -40.38 12.64
C VAL A 396 -11.73 -39.47 11.96
N ASP A 397 -10.64 -40.02 11.49
CA ASP A 397 -9.53 -39.32 10.86
C ASP A 397 -9.34 -39.81 9.43
N ASN A 398 -9.71 -38.99 8.45
CA ASN A 398 -9.44 -39.27 7.04
C ASN A 398 -8.25 -38.44 6.58
N TYR A 399 -7.09 -39.11 6.38
CA TYR A 399 -5.79 -38.52 6.05
C TYR A 399 -5.15 -39.24 4.85
N PRO A 400 -5.67 -39.00 3.62
CA PRO A 400 -5.26 -39.73 2.43
C PRO A 400 -3.80 -39.44 2.01
N VAL A 401 -3.28 -38.25 2.24
CA VAL A 401 -1.94 -37.84 1.85
C VAL A 401 -1.21 -37.26 3.05
N GLN A 402 -0.38 -38.09 3.65
CA GLN A 402 0.37 -37.72 4.85
C GLN A 402 1.46 -36.69 4.58
N TYR A 403 1.65 -35.79 5.51
CA TYR A 403 2.69 -34.77 5.49
C TYR A 403 4.09 -35.39 5.46
N LYS A 404 4.97 -34.81 4.67
CA LYS A 404 6.38 -35.20 4.65
C LYS A 404 7.21 -34.09 5.27
N LYS A 405 7.89 -34.40 6.36
CA LYS A 405 8.79 -33.47 7.04
C LYS A 405 9.82 -32.90 6.05
N LYS A 406 9.98 -31.59 6.04
CA LYS A 406 10.98 -30.91 5.21
C LYS A 406 12.33 -30.92 5.90
N THR A 407 13.37 -31.24 5.14
CA THR A 407 14.75 -31.28 5.63
C THR A 407 15.65 -30.46 4.75
N ALA A 408 16.60 -29.76 5.35
CA ALA A 408 17.62 -28.99 4.64
C ALA A 408 19.00 -29.18 5.28
N THR A 409 20.04 -28.79 4.56
CA THR A 409 21.41 -28.82 5.07
C THR A 409 21.92 -27.40 5.17
N LEU A 410 22.40 -27.00 6.37
CA LEU A 410 23.03 -25.71 6.60
C LEU A 410 24.55 -25.87 6.68
N ASN A 411 25.28 -25.09 5.89
CA ASN A 411 26.72 -25.01 5.93
C ASN A 411 27.19 -23.75 6.68
N PHE A 412 28.01 -23.91 7.71
CA PHE A 412 28.46 -22.78 8.56
C PHE A 412 29.31 -21.75 7.81
N GLU A 413 30.17 -22.16 6.89
CA GLU A 413 30.96 -21.22 6.10
C GLU A 413 30.07 -20.35 5.21
N ARG A 414 29.05 -20.96 4.59
CA ARG A 414 28.08 -20.22 3.77
C ARG A 414 27.23 -19.26 4.60
N LEU A 415 26.76 -19.68 5.78
CA LEU A 415 26.05 -18.83 6.72
C LEU A 415 26.90 -17.61 7.08
N ASN A 416 28.14 -17.84 7.56
CA ASN A 416 29.02 -16.77 8.00
C ASN A 416 29.40 -15.79 6.87
N ARG A 417 29.58 -16.33 5.64
CA ARG A 417 29.83 -15.51 4.46
C ARG A 417 28.59 -14.68 4.06
N PHE A 418 27.38 -15.26 4.17
CA PHE A 418 26.13 -14.57 3.90
C PHE A 418 25.87 -13.45 4.89
N VAL A 419 26.04 -13.71 6.17
CA VAL A 419 25.87 -12.72 7.26
C VAL A 419 26.95 -11.65 7.25
N GLY A 420 28.16 -11.98 6.75
CA GLY A 420 29.34 -11.11 6.85
C GLY A 420 30.02 -11.13 8.22
N LYS A 421 29.59 -12.02 9.12
CA LYS A 421 30.09 -12.16 10.49
C LYS A 421 30.17 -13.63 10.87
N ASN A 422 31.19 -13.98 11.67
CA ASN A 422 31.31 -15.32 12.20
C ASN A 422 30.42 -15.47 13.45
N ILE A 423 29.31 -16.20 13.31
CA ILE A 423 28.42 -16.55 14.43
C ILE A 423 28.93 -17.88 15.03
N PRO A 424 29.16 -17.94 16.36
CA PRO A 424 29.62 -19.17 16.98
C PRO A 424 28.66 -20.34 16.73
N ARG A 425 29.22 -21.50 16.42
CA ARG A 425 28.46 -22.72 16.11
C ARG A 425 27.41 -23.08 17.17
N GLU A 426 27.79 -23.01 18.44
CA GLU A 426 26.90 -23.28 19.55
C GLU A 426 25.71 -22.32 19.63
N THR A 427 25.93 -21.05 19.25
CA THR A 427 24.87 -20.03 19.15
C THR A 427 23.89 -20.41 18.04
N VAL A 428 24.38 -20.80 16.87
CA VAL A 428 23.53 -21.23 15.74
C VAL A 428 22.67 -22.44 16.13
N ILE A 429 23.28 -23.48 16.69
CA ILE A 429 22.58 -24.68 17.16
C ILE A 429 21.56 -24.33 18.23
N GLY A 430 21.95 -23.49 19.19
CA GLY A 430 21.07 -23.09 20.28
C GLY A 430 19.85 -22.29 19.78
N ILE A 431 20.01 -21.41 18.82
CA ILE A 431 18.91 -20.67 18.19
C ILE A 431 17.93 -21.65 17.51
N LEU A 432 18.46 -22.51 16.63
CA LEU A 432 17.63 -23.44 15.87
C LEU A 432 16.87 -24.42 16.78
N THR A 433 17.53 -24.90 17.86
CA THR A 433 16.90 -25.80 18.84
C THR A 433 15.77 -25.10 19.60
N ARG A 434 15.95 -23.82 20.00
CA ARG A 434 14.90 -23.03 20.68
C ARG A 434 13.69 -22.76 19.77
N LEU A 435 13.89 -22.74 18.45
CA LEU A 435 12.83 -22.65 17.44
C LEU A 435 12.19 -24.02 17.13
N GLU A 436 12.45 -25.04 17.96
CA GLU A 436 11.93 -26.40 17.82
C GLU A 436 12.36 -27.11 16.52
N ILE A 437 13.43 -26.65 15.88
CA ILE A 437 14.01 -27.29 14.69
C ILE A 437 14.87 -28.47 15.18
N GLU A 438 14.65 -29.67 14.61
CA GLU A 438 15.49 -30.82 14.88
C GLU A 438 16.86 -30.63 14.23
N VAL A 439 17.92 -30.68 15.02
CA VAL A 439 19.29 -30.40 14.54
C VAL A 439 20.16 -31.64 14.67
N VAL A 440 20.72 -32.13 13.57
CA VAL A 440 21.73 -33.16 13.55
C VAL A 440 23.06 -32.55 13.09
N ASP A 441 24.05 -32.60 13.96
CA ASP A 441 25.37 -32.04 13.76
C ASP A 441 26.30 -33.03 13.04
N ASN A 442 26.74 -32.66 11.80
CA ASN A 442 27.60 -33.50 10.95
C ASN A 442 29.04 -32.94 10.83
N GLY A 443 29.43 -32.01 11.70
CA GLY A 443 30.72 -31.38 11.67
C GLY A 443 30.74 -30.07 10.88
N GLU A 444 30.95 -30.04 9.59
CA GLU A 444 30.95 -28.81 8.77
C GLU A 444 29.53 -28.33 8.41
N THR A 445 28.53 -29.19 8.55
CA THR A 445 27.15 -28.90 8.22
C THR A 445 26.21 -29.36 9.34
N LEU A 446 25.00 -28.82 9.32
CA LEU A 446 23.86 -29.28 10.10
C LEU A 446 22.81 -29.86 9.15
N THR A 447 22.24 -31.03 9.49
CA THR A 447 20.97 -31.47 8.92
C THR A 447 19.84 -30.98 9.80
N LEU A 448 18.92 -30.24 9.20
CA LEU A 448 17.82 -29.55 9.88
C LEU A 448 16.50 -30.14 9.44
N THR A 449 15.59 -30.43 10.37
CA THR A 449 14.23 -30.86 10.07
C THR A 449 13.26 -29.84 10.65
N ALA A 450 12.47 -29.18 9.78
CA ALA A 450 11.48 -28.18 10.19
C ALA A 450 10.35 -28.82 11.01
N PRO A 451 9.85 -28.15 12.06
CA PRO A 451 8.59 -28.52 12.67
C PRO A 451 7.43 -28.34 11.69
N THR A 452 6.35 -29.12 11.85
CA THR A 452 5.26 -29.21 10.87
C THR A 452 4.49 -27.91 10.65
N TYR A 453 4.47 -27.04 11.63
CA TYR A 453 3.86 -25.71 11.55
C TYR A 453 4.70 -24.66 10.79
N ARG A 454 5.98 -24.97 10.45
CA ARG A 454 6.90 -24.11 9.69
C ARG A 454 7.05 -24.61 8.26
N ASP A 455 5.97 -24.48 7.47
CA ASP A 455 5.94 -24.91 6.07
C ASP A 455 6.77 -23.99 5.15
N ASP A 456 7.22 -22.85 5.64
CA ASP A 456 8.09 -21.88 4.97
C ASP A 456 9.57 -22.30 4.94
N LEU A 457 10.02 -23.19 5.84
CA LEU A 457 11.42 -23.62 5.93
C LEU A 457 11.74 -24.74 4.91
N GLU A 458 12.15 -24.35 3.70
CA GLU A 458 12.45 -25.31 2.62
C GLU A 458 13.93 -25.37 2.26
N ASN A 459 14.61 -24.21 2.26
CA ASN A 459 15.95 -24.07 1.76
C ASN A 459 16.93 -23.62 2.85
N GLU A 460 18.22 -23.77 2.61
CA GLU A 460 19.28 -23.33 3.52
C GLU A 460 19.15 -21.85 3.94
N GLN A 461 18.74 -21.00 2.99
CA GLN A 461 18.58 -19.56 3.22
C GLN A 461 17.46 -19.23 4.22
N ASP A 462 16.41 -20.02 4.24
CA ASP A 462 15.31 -19.87 5.20
C ASP A 462 15.82 -20.04 6.63
N TYR A 463 16.73 -20.99 6.83
CA TYR A 463 17.37 -21.19 8.13
C TYR A 463 18.44 -20.12 8.45
N PHE A 464 19.05 -19.50 7.44
CA PHE A 464 19.90 -18.32 7.67
C PHE A 464 19.09 -17.18 8.26
N GLU A 465 17.91 -16.94 7.71
CA GLU A 465 16.96 -15.93 8.22
C GLU A 465 16.61 -16.20 9.69
N GLU A 466 16.27 -17.45 10.04
CA GLU A 466 15.96 -17.84 11.41
C GLU A 466 17.12 -17.55 12.38
N VAL A 467 18.33 -17.88 11.98
CA VAL A 467 19.53 -17.58 12.77
C VAL A 467 19.73 -16.08 12.93
N ILE A 468 19.61 -15.30 11.83
CA ILE A 468 19.91 -13.85 11.83
C ILE A 468 18.88 -13.10 12.67
N ARG A 469 17.59 -13.35 12.50
CA ARG A 469 16.53 -12.64 13.22
C ARG A 469 16.58 -12.90 14.73
N MET A 470 16.95 -14.12 15.15
CA MET A 470 17.10 -14.45 16.57
C MET A 470 18.46 -14.05 17.16
N TYR A 471 19.51 -14.01 16.33
CA TYR A 471 20.80 -13.46 16.73
C TYR A 471 20.73 -11.94 16.95
N GLY A 472 19.84 -11.27 16.21
CA GLY A 472 19.57 -9.84 16.22
C GLY A 472 20.38 -9.07 15.18
N PHE A 473 19.70 -8.31 14.36
CA PHE A 473 20.31 -7.47 13.31
C PHE A 473 21.31 -6.45 13.89
N ASP A 474 21.03 -5.91 15.08
CA ASP A 474 21.89 -4.94 15.76
C ASP A 474 23.26 -5.51 16.16
N ASN A 475 23.37 -6.84 16.24
CA ASN A 475 24.65 -7.52 16.50
C ASN A 475 25.49 -7.70 15.24
N ILE A 476 25.02 -7.27 14.05
CA ILE A 476 25.72 -7.36 12.79
C ILE A 476 26.24 -5.96 12.42
N GLU A 477 27.56 -5.82 12.31
CA GLU A 477 28.19 -4.54 12.01
C GLU A 477 27.95 -4.12 10.56
N ASN A 478 27.65 -2.83 10.36
CA ASN A 478 27.58 -2.25 9.02
C ASN A 478 29.00 -2.11 8.46
N ILE A 479 29.31 -2.85 7.39
CA ILE A 479 30.57 -2.76 6.68
C ILE A 479 30.35 -2.20 5.27
N LEU A 480 31.23 -1.31 4.85
CA LEU A 480 31.21 -0.81 3.47
C LEU A 480 31.62 -1.94 2.51
N PRO A 481 30.90 -2.13 1.40
CA PRO A 481 31.30 -3.11 0.41
C PRO A 481 32.64 -2.75 -0.24
N LYS A 482 33.48 -3.75 -0.48
CA LYS A 482 34.69 -3.57 -1.28
C LYS A 482 34.28 -3.53 -2.74
N LEU A 483 34.53 -2.40 -3.40
CA LEU A 483 34.24 -2.21 -4.82
C LEU A 483 35.56 -2.20 -5.59
N ASP A 484 35.64 -3.01 -6.64
CA ASP A 484 36.73 -2.89 -7.62
C ASP A 484 36.47 -1.65 -8.48
N ILE A 485 37.45 -0.77 -8.56
CA ILE A 485 37.37 0.41 -9.43
C ILE A 485 37.52 -0.08 -10.87
N SER A 486 36.42 -0.04 -11.62
CA SER A 486 36.46 -0.36 -13.04
C SER A 486 37.09 0.78 -13.82
N GLU A 487 38.08 0.47 -14.68
CA GLU A 487 38.67 1.41 -15.65
C GLU A 487 37.72 1.75 -16.80
N LYS A 488 36.67 0.96 -17.01
CA LYS A 488 35.71 1.23 -18.09
C LYS A 488 34.68 2.25 -17.62
N PRO A 489 34.54 3.37 -18.38
CA PRO A 489 33.49 4.32 -18.07
C PRO A 489 32.13 3.64 -18.25
N VAL A 490 31.35 3.57 -17.19
CA VAL A 490 29.94 3.19 -17.28
C VAL A 490 29.22 4.34 -17.97
N ILE A 491 28.54 4.05 -19.07
CA ILE A 491 27.65 5.02 -19.74
C ILE A 491 26.44 5.19 -18.80
N ASP A 492 26.50 6.24 -18.01
CA ASP A 492 25.43 6.55 -17.07
C ASP A 492 24.36 7.40 -17.77
N THR A 493 23.34 6.73 -18.28
CA THR A 493 22.16 7.41 -18.88
C THR A 493 21.40 8.25 -17.84
N THR A 494 21.46 7.87 -16.57
CA THR A 494 20.86 8.62 -15.46
C THR A 494 21.50 10.00 -15.32
N LYS A 495 22.81 10.11 -15.55
CA LYS A 495 23.53 11.38 -15.48
C LYS A 495 23.03 12.40 -16.51
N LEU A 496 22.77 11.98 -17.75
CA LEU A 496 22.22 12.86 -18.77
C LEU A 496 20.80 13.29 -18.43
N SER A 497 19.95 12.37 -17.99
CA SER A 497 18.58 12.68 -17.55
C SER A 497 18.57 13.70 -16.42
N THR A 498 19.44 13.53 -15.42
CA THR A 498 19.60 14.50 -14.32
C THR A 498 20.08 15.86 -14.83
N GLN A 499 21.03 15.88 -15.76
CA GLN A 499 21.51 17.13 -16.38
C GLN A 499 20.39 17.84 -17.13
N VAL A 500 19.60 17.12 -17.92
CA VAL A 500 18.45 17.67 -18.67
C VAL A 500 17.41 18.25 -17.70
N LYS A 501 17.11 17.55 -16.60
CA LYS A 501 16.18 18.04 -15.56
C LYS A 501 16.67 19.35 -14.94
N LEU A 502 17.94 19.43 -14.57
CA LEU A 502 18.53 20.67 -14.02
C LEU A 502 18.49 21.84 -15.01
N ILE A 503 18.78 21.57 -16.29
CA ILE A 503 18.74 22.61 -17.33
C ILE A 503 17.30 23.08 -17.52
N ALA A 504 16.33 22.18 -17.60
CA ALA A 504 14.91 22.51 -17.73
C ALA A 504 14.38 23.33 -16.55
N ALA A 505 14.77 22.93 -15.32
CA ALA A 505 14.44 23.68 -14.11
C ALA A 505 15.05 25.09 -14.12
N ASN A 506 16.31 25.24 -14.53
CA ASN A 506 16.98 26.53 -14.66
C ASN A 506 16.35 27.42 -15.76
N ALA A 507 15.75 26.82 -16.79
CA ALA A 507 14.95 27.54 -17.78
C ALA A 507 13.58 28.00 -17.22
N GLY A 508 13.31 27.77 -15.95
CA GLY A 508 12.10 28.19 -15.25
C GLY A 508 10.91 27.23 -15.39
N LEU A 509 11.16 25.98 -15.74
CA LEU A 509 10.14 24.94 -15.77
C LEU A 509 10.08 24.22 -14.42
N LYS A 510 8.92 23.64 -14.10
CA LYS A 510 8.70 22.80 -12.90
C LYS A 510 8.59 21.35 -13.32
N GLU A 511 9.31 20.46 -12.62
CA GLU A 511 9.20 19.02 -12.88
C GLU A 511 7.85 18.49 -12.42
N VAL A 512 7.24 17.65 -13.24
CA VAL A 512 6.09 16.83 -12.90
C VAL A 512 6.43 15.36 -13.09
N ILE A 513 5.82 14.51 -12.28
CA ILE A 513 5.99 13.06 -12.32
C ILE A 513 4.61 12.44 -12.52
N ASN A 514 4.46 11.70 -13.61
CA ASN A 514 3.22 11.05 -13.97
C ASN A 514 3.38 9.53 -14.00
N TYR A 515 2.26 8.82 -13.85
CA TYR A 515 2.22 7.38 -14.08
C TYR A 515 2.60 7.02 -15.52
N SER A 516 3.24 5.87 -15.69
CA SER A 516 3.56 5.33 -17.02
C SER A 516 2.34 4.79 -17.77
N PHE A 517 1.19 4.77 -17.13
CA PHE A 517 -0.06 4.27 -17.67
C PHE A 517 -1.00 5.40 -18.04
N VAL A 518 -1.77 5.17 -19.11
CA VAL A 518 -2.79 6.09 -19.63
C VAL A 518 -4.07 5.30 -19.95
N PRO A 519 -5.22 5.95 -20.06
CA PRO A 519 -6.44 5.31 -20.55
C PRO A 519 -6.28 4.72 -21.94
N LYS A 520 -7.11 3.75 -22.28
CA LYS A 520 -7.07 3.06 -23.58
C LYS A 520 -7.27 4.00 -24.78
N ASP A 521 -8.07 5.04 -24.60
CA ASP A 521 -8.40 6.04 -25.61
C ASP A 521 -7.47 7.28 -25.62
N ALA A 522 -6.43 7.27 -24.77
CA ALA A 522 -5.54 8.42 -24.62
C ALA A 522 -4.88 8.87 -25.91
N MET A 523 -4.46 7.92 -26.77
CA MET A 523 -3.81 8.25 -28.04
C MET A 523 -4.79 8.86 -29.07
N GLU A 524 -6.03 8.40 -29.04
CA GLU A 524 -7.11 8.99 -29.86
C GLU A 524 -7.43 10.41 -29.41
N LYS A 525 -7.57 10.62 -28.10
CA LYS A 525 -7.83 11.96 -27.53
C LYS A 525 -6.78 13.02 -27.90
N ILE A 526 -5.52 12.62 -28.01
CA ILE A 526 -4.44 13.52 -28.41
C ILE A 526 -4.13 13.46 -29.92
N LYS A 527 -4.91 12.73 -30.71
CA LYS A 527 -4.69 12.52 -32.16
C LYS A 527 -3.27 11.99 -32.46
N TYR A 528 -2.70 11.16 -31.59
CA TYR A 528 -1.35 10.64 -31.75
C TYR A 528 -1.33 9.43 -32.68
N THR A 529 -0.78 9.63 -33.90
CA THR A 529 -0.74 8.59 -34.95
C THR A 529 0.66 8.05 -35.21
N SER A 530 1.67 8.51 -34.47
CA SER A 530 3.07 8.07 -34.66
C SER A 530 3.32 6.61 -34.24
N VAL A 531 2.41 6.01 -33.48
CA VAL A 531 2.42 4.59 -33.09
C VAL A 531 1.03 4.01 -33.36
N GLU A 532 0.98 2.94 -34.15
CA GLU A 532 -0.25 2.23 -34.44
C GLU A 532 -0.80 1.52 -33.20
N ARG A 533 -2.11 1.35 -33.11
CA ARG A 533 -2.80 0.76 -31.92
C ARG A 533 -2.27 -0.63 -31.57
N GLU A 534 -1.94 -1.46 -32.56
CA GLU A 534 -1.40 -2.79 -32.38
C GLU A 534 -0.01 -2.83 -31.74
N ASN A 535 0.72 -1.71 -31.83
CA ASN A 535 2.04 -1.53 -31.22
C ASN A 535 2.00 -0.91 -29.83
N LEU A 536 0.82 -0.61 -29.31
CA LEU A 536 0.64 -0.20 -27.92
C LEU A 536 0.61 -1.44 -27.01
N ILE A 537 1.00 -1.25 -25.76
CA ILE A 537 1.08 -2.30 -24.74
C ILE A 537 -0.01 -2.05 -23.72
N ASP A 538 -1.02 -2.93 -23.70
CA ASP A 538 -2.08 -2.88 -22.69
C ASP A 538 -1.77 -3.85 -21.56
N LEU A 539 -2.17 -3.48 -20.32
CA LEU A 539 -2.10 -4.36 -19.16
C LEU A 539 -3.17 -5.45 -19.28
N LEU A 540 -2.80 -6.68 -18.89
CA LEU A 540 -3.73 -7.81 -18.87
C LEU A 540 -4.85 -7.64 -17.84
N ARG A 541 -4.54 -7.01 -16.70
CA ARG A 541 -5.48 -6.76 -15.60
C ARG A 541 -5.24 -5.36 -15.05
N PRO A 542 -5.80 -4.32 -15.68
CA PRO A 542 -5.65 -2.96 -15.19
C PRO A 542 -6.41 -2.78 -13.87
N ILE A 543 -5.86 -1.96 -12.97
CA ILE A 543 -6.49 -1.63 -11.69
C ILE A 543 -7.71 -0.75 -11.89
N THR A 544 -7.64 0.18 -12.84
CA THR A 544 -8.72 1.10 -13.23
C THR A 544 -8.68 1.36 -14.73
N GLU A 545 -9.77 1.89 -15.29
CA GLU A 545 -9.85 2.29 -16.71
C GLU A 545 -8.88 3.43 -17.07
N ASP A 546 -8.41 4.18 -16.09
CA ASP A 546 -7.42 5.24 -16.28
C ASP A 546 -5.99 4.71 -16.48
N PHE A 547 -5.71 3.44 -16.13
CA PHE A 547 -4.38 2.84 -16.14
C PHE A 547 -4.34 1.55 -16.95
N VAL A 548 -4.62 1.63 -18.24
CA VAL A 548 -4.76 0.47 -19.14
C VAL A 548 -3.56 0.28 -20.04
N THR A 549 -3.05 1.35 -20.64
CA THR A 549 -2.05 1.31 -21.71
C THR A 549 -0.74 1.96 -21.25
N LEU A 550 0.41 1.31 -21.49
CA LEU A 550 1.72 1.94 -21.31
C LEU A 550 1.89 3.08 -22.31
N ARG A 551 2.25 4.27 -21.82
CA ARG A 551 2.31 5.50 -22.61
C ARG A 551 3.42 5.47 -23.66
N PRO A 552 3.16 5.69 -24.98
CA PRO A 552 4.18 5.86 -26.01
C PRO A 552 4.71 7.31 -26.10
N THR A 553 4.05 8.24 -25.42
CA THR A 553 4.36 9.67 -25.41
C THR A 553 4.01 10.28 -24.04
N LEU A 554 4.70 11.36 -23.67
CA LEU A 554 4.44 12.13 -22.45
C LEU A 554 3.29 13.14 -22.60
N LEU A 555 2.84 13.40 -23.86
CA LEU A 555 1.91 14.48 -24.18
C LEU A 555 0.57 14.37 -23.47
N TYR A 556 -0.02 13.17 -23.40
CA TYR A 556 -1.30 12.97 -22.72
C TYR A 556 -1.23 13.37 -21.24
N SER A 557 -0.21 12.89 -20.54
CA SER A 557 -0.02 13.16 -19.12
C SER A 557 0.23 14.65 -18.85
N LEU A 558 1.02 15.31 -19.69
CA LEU A 558 1.28 16.74 -19.57
C LEU A 558 0.02 17.59 -19.83
N LEU A 559 -0.80 17.24 -20.82
CA LEU A 559 -2.10 17.89 -21.06
C LEU A 559 -3.06 17.70 -19.90
N LYS A 560 -3.10 16.49 -19.30
CA LYS A 560 -3.87 16.22 -18.08
C LYS A 560 -3.41 17.10 -16.93
N ASN A 561 -2.09 17.23 -16.70
CA ASN A 561 -1.55 18.14 -15.68
C ASN A 561 -1.98 19.59 -15.92
N ALA A 562 -1.93 20.06 -17.17
CA ALA A 562 -2.36 21.42 -17.50
C ALA A 562 -3.84 21.62 -17.18
N LYS A 563 -4.72 20.72 -17.63
CA LYS A 563 -6.16 20.74 -17.31
C LYS A 563 -6.43 20.81 -15.80
N GLU A 564 -5.82 19.89 -15.04
CA GLU A 564 -6.05 19.81 -13.60
C GLU A 564 -5.60 21.07 -12.85
N ASN A 565 -4.46 21.65 -13.25
CA ASN A 565 -3.96 22.88 -12.63
C ASN A 565 -4.80 24.10 -13.04
N MET A 566 -5.21 24.21 -14.31
CA MET A 566 -6.07 25.29 -14.77
C MET A 566 -7.44 25.24 -14.11
N ASN A 567 -8.01 24.08 -13.89
CA ASN A 567 -9.25 23.89 -13.13
C ASN A 567 -9.13 24.35 -11.66
N ARG A 568 -7.90 24.45 -11.15
CA ARG A 568 -7.58 25.00 -9.83
C ARG A 568 -7.10 26.46 -9.91
N ASN A 569 -7.48 27.18 -10.99
CA ASN A 569 -7.16 28.58 -11.23
C ASN A 569 -5.66 28.90 -11.43
N ALA A 570 -4.83 27.94 -11.82
CA ALA A 570 -3.49 28.25 -12.23
C ALA A 570 -3.50 28.92 -13.61
N THR A 571 -2.94 30.11 -13.73
CA THR A 571 -2.89 30.92 -14.97
C THR A 571 -1.57 30.80 -15.71
N ASN A 572 -0.53 30.28 -15.06
CA ASN A 572 0.83 30.15 -15.58
C ASN A 572 1.33 28.72 -15.35
N ILE A 573 1.34 27.93 -16.41
CA ILE A 573 1.78 26.54 -16.40
C ILE A 573 3.07 26.43 -17.21
N ARG A 574 4.11 25.95 -16.55
CA ARG A 574 5.45 25.70 -17.13
C ARG A 574 5.97 24.41 -16.57
N PHE A 575 5.57 23.28 -17.14
CA PHE A 575 5.96 21.96 -16.63
C PHE A 575 6.86 21.22 -17.60
N PHE A 576 7.66 20.33 -17.06
CA PHE A 576 8.41 19.34 -17.82
C PHE A 576 8.42 18.00 -17.11
N GLU A 577 8.62 16.94 -17.88
CA GLU A 577 8.84 15.59 -17.41
C GLU A 577 9.97 14.94 -18.19
N VAL A 578 10.91 14.29 -17.50
CA VAL A 578 11.91 13.41 -18.11
C VAL A 578 11.63 12.00 -17.66
N SER A 579 11.12 11.19 -18.57
CA SER A 579 10.64 9.85 -18.22
C SER A 579 10.64 8.91 -19.44
N ARG A 580 10.38 7.64 -19.18
CA ARG A 580 10.32 6.59 -20.21
C ARG A 580 8.97 6.56 -20.91
N THR A 581 9.03 6.21 -22.18
CA THR A 581 7.89 5.86 -23.03
C THR A 581 8.08 4.47 -23.58
N PHE A 582 6.99 3.80 -23.95
CA PHE A 582 6.97 2.36 -24.23
C PHE A 582 6.24 2.08 -25.53
N VAL A 583 6.83 1.22 -26.37
CA VAL A 583 6.24 0.72 -27.60
C VAL A 583 6.54 -0.77 -27.72
N LYS A 584 5.63 -1.55 -28.24
CA LYS A 584 5.80 -3.00 -28.45
C LYS A 584 6.99 -3.30 -29.36
N ALA A 585 7.77 -4.29 -28.98
CA ALA A 585 8.87 -4.83 -29.78
C ALA A 585 8.74 -6.37 -29.87
N GLU A 586 9.62 -7.05 -30.59
CA GLU A 586 9.52 -8.49 -30.86
C GLU A 586 9.55 -9.33 -29.57
N GLU A 587 10.46 -9.06 -28.65
CA GLU A 587 10.59 -9.84 -27.40
C GLU A 587 10.04 -9.10 -26.17
N LEU A 588 10.36 -7.80 -26.04
CA LEU A 588 10.03 -6.95 -24.91
C LEU A 588 9.55 -5.59 -25.41
N ALA A 589 9.25 -4.68 -24.50
CA ALA A 589 8.97 -3.29 -24.85
C ALA A 589 10.24 -2.55 -25.31
N LYS A 590 10.13 -1.75 -26.35
CA LYS A 590 11.12 -0.72 -26.65
C LYS A 590 10.87 0.47 -25.74
N GLU A 591 11.86 0.78 -24.91
CA GLU A 591 11.82 1.91 -23.99
C GLU A 591 12.67 3.07 -24.55
N GLU A 592 12.16 4.29 -24.44
CA GLU A 592 12.89 5.50 -24.81
C GLU A 592 12.75 6.54 -23.71
N VAL A 593 13.87 7.18 -23.32
CA VAL A 593 13.82 8.31 -22.40
C VAL A 593 13.51 9.58 -23.18
N LYS A 594 12.44 10.25 -22.79
CA LYS A 594 12.01 11.50 -23.44
C LYS A 594 11.94 12.65 -22.45
N LEU A 595 12.17 13.85 -22.95
CA LEU A 595 11.85 15.12 -22.32
C LEU A 595 10.54 15.62 -22.90
N GLY A 596 9.52 15.76 -22.08
CA GLY A 596 8.28 16.46 -22.41
C GLY A 596 8.25 17.85 -21.76
N ILE A 597 7.75 18.84 -22.47
CA ILE A 597 7.59 20.22 -21.97
C ILE A 597 6.17 20.67 -22.29
N ILE A 598 5.53 21.39 -21.38
CA ILE A 598 4.25 22.06 -21.62
C ILE A 598 4.26 23.49 -21.06
N LEU A 599 3.79 24.42 -21.87
CA LEU A 599 3.48 25.79 -21.48
C LEU A 599 1.99 26.02 -21.73
N ALA A 600 1.27 26.55 -20.73
CA ALA A 600 -0.13 26.92 -20.91
C ALA A 600 -0.49 28.16 -20.09
N GLY A 601 -1.40 28.98 -20.63
CA GLY A 601 -1.83 30.21 -20.01
C GLY A 601 -0.93 31.42 -20.36
N GLU A 602 -0.55 32.21 -19.38
CA GLU A 602 0.13 33.49 -19.55
C GLU A 602 1.55 33.45 -18.98
N ASN A 603 2.49 34.19 -19.65
CA ASN A 603 3.93 34.15 -19.31
C ASN A 603 4.32 34.96 -18.07
N ASN A 604 3.44 35.80 -17.54
CA ASN A 604 3.69 36.63 -16.37
C ASN A 604 2.58 36.48 -15.34
N LYS A 605 2.92 36.75 -14.08
CA LYS A 605 1.92 36.98 -13.04
C LYS A 605 1.14 38.26 -13.35
N THR A 606 -0.09 38.35 -12.87
CA THR A 606 -0.89 39.55 -12.91
C THR A 606 -0.17 40.68 -12.15
N LEU A 607 0.55 41.52 -12.86
CA LEU A 607 1.28 42.67 -12.36
C LEU A 607 0.83 43.93 -13.13
N TRP A 608 1.08 45.11 -12.54
CA TRP A 608 0.78 46.37 -13.20
C TRP A 608 1.68 46.63 -14.45
N ASN A 609 2.90 46.08 -14.43
CA ASN A 609 3.84 46.16 -15.53
C ASN A 609 4.92 45.06 -15.44
N PRO A 610 5.18 44.18 -16.45
CA PRO A 610 4.38 44.11 -17.68
C PRO A 610 3.03 43.40 -17.47
N LYS A 611 2.09 43.62 -18.38
CA LYS A 611 0.82 42.91 -18.41
C LYS A 611 1.06 41.44 -18.81
N PRO A 612 0.24 40.50 -18.28
CA PRO A 612 0.26 39.13 -18.75
C PRO A 612 0.00 39.00 -20.24
N VAL A 613 0.76 38.13 -20.89
CA VAL A 613 0.64 37.82 -22.31
C VAL A 613 0.56 36.32 -22.48
N PRO A 614 -0.37 35.79 -23.28
CA PRO A 614 -0.43 34.36 -23.55
C PRO A 614 0.90 33.83 -24.09
N TYR A 615 1.25 32.60 -23.69
CA TYR A 615 2.42 31.93 -24.28
C TYR A 615 2.25 31.76 -25.78
N ASP A 616 3.35 31.94 -26.52
CA ASP A 616 3.40 31.72 -27.94
C ASP A 616 4.49 30.69 -28.32
N PHE A 617 4.56 30.41 -29.63
CA PHE A 617 5.53 29.47 -30.18
C PHE A 617 6.98 29.85 -29.81
N TYR A 618 7.30 31.14 -29.75
CA TYR A 618 8.66 31.62 -29.52
C TYR A 618 9.08 31.47 -28.03
N ASP A 619 8.14 31.52 -27.11
CA ASP A 619 8.42 31.21 -25.70
C ASP A 619 8.92 29.76 -25.53
N LEU A 620 8.21 28.79 -26.14
CA LEU A 620 8.64 27.39 -26.09
C LEU A 620 9.94 27.18 -26.89
N LYS A 621 10.05 27.80 -28.07
CA LYS A 621 11.26 27.74 -28.92
C LYS A 621 12.49 28.23 -28.16
N GLY A 622 12.38 29.36 -27.44
CA GLY A 622 13.47 29.90 -26.63
C GLY A 622 13.95 28.93 -25.53
N ILE A 623 13.00 28.27 -24.85
CA ILE A 623 13.31 27.26 -23.83
C ILE A 623 14.01 26.04 -24.46
N VAL A 624 13.52 25.56 -25.60
CA VAL A 624 14.11 24.40 -26.30
C VAL A 624 15.52 24.72 -26.78
N GLU A 625 15.72 25.92 -27.37
CA GLU A 625 17.05 26.37 -27.83
C GLU A 625 18.02 26.55 -26.66
N GLU A 626 17.57 27.05 -25.53
CA GLU A 626 18.40 27.13 -24.30
C GLU A 626 18.82 25.74 -23.83
N ILE A 627 17.89 24.77 -23.73
CA ILE A 627 18.21 23.40 -23.36
C ILE A 627 19.23 22.78 -24.31
N PHE A 628 19.03 22.92 -25.62
CA PHE A 628 19.95 22.41 -26.65
C PHE A 628 21.33 23.06 -26.54
N THR A 629 21.39 24.34 -26.29
CA THR A 629 22.65 25.12 -26.15
C THR A 629 23.43 24.61 -24.93
N GLN A 630 22.79 24.46 -23.78
CA GLN A 630 23.39 23.94 -22.54
C GLN A 630 23.88 22.49 -22.70
N LEU A 631 23.16 21.68 -23.46
CA LEU A 631 23.56 20.31 -23.82
C LEU A 631 24.64 20.28 -24.93
N LYS A 632 25.02 21.42 -25.50
CA LYS A 632 25.92 21.50 -26.66
C LYS A 632 25.42 20.75 -27.89
N PHE A 633 24.11 20.68 -28.03
CA PHE A 633 23.41 20.04 -29.14
C PHE A 633 23.08 21.10 -30.21
N ASN A 634 24.03 21.37 -31.13
CA ASN A 634 23.96 22.49 -32.05
C ASN A 634 23.73 22.10 -33.51
N ASN A 635 23.81 20.81 -33.83
CA ASN A 635 23.72 20.35 -35.22
C ASN A 635 22.33 19.75 -35.52
N TYR A 636 21.30 20.60 -35.53
CA TYR A 636 19.94 20.21 -35.85
C TYR A 636 19.30 21.07 -36.90
N MET A 637 18.25 20.57 -37.54
CA MET A 637 17.42 21.27 -38.50
C MET A 637 15.98 21.29 -38.01
N ILE A 638 15.31 22.40 -38.20
CA ILE A 638 13.89 22.58 -37.91
C ILE A 638 13.12 22.57 -39.23
N LYS A 639 12.05 21.78 -39.31
CA LYS A 639 11.09 21.73 -40.41
C LYS A 639 9.69 21.89 -39.89
N ARG A 640 8.75 22.30 -40.72
CA ARG A 640 7.33 22.32 -40.37
C ARG A 640 6.88 20.89 -40.00
N SER A 641 6.13 20.77 -38.93
CA SER A 641 5.59 19.45 -38.51
C SER A 641 4.30 19.15 -39.29
N GLU A 642 4.15 17.87 -39.60
CA GLU A 642 2.92 17.30 -40.19
C GLU A 642 2.20 16.37 -39.20
N GLN A 643 2.67 16.32 -37.94
CA GLN A 643 2.10 15.43 -36.93
C GLN A 643 0.74 15.95 -36.48
N SER A 644 -0.25 15.06 -36.43
CA SER A 644 -1.68 15.36 -36.24
C SER A 644 -2.07 15.95 -34.89
N GLN A 645 -1.27 15.72 -33.84
CA GLN A 645 -1.49 16.26 -32.50
C GLN A 645 -1.13 17.76 -32.40
N TYR A 646 -0.40 18.32 -33.35
CA TYR A 646 0.00 19.70 -33.35
C TYR A 646 -0.81 20.58 -34.31
N HIS A 647 -0.82 21.86 -34.03
CA HIS A 647 -1.40 22.87 -34.95
C HIS A 647 -0.63 22.93 -36.28
N PRO A 648 -1.28 22.79 -37.44
CA PRO A 648 -0.61 22.61 -38.73
C PRO A 648 0.25 23.79 -39.17
N GLY A 649 0.07 24.99 -38.59
CA GLY A 649 0.83 26.21 -38.96
C GLY A 649 1.81 26.69 -37.90
N ARG A 650 1.76 26.10 -36.65
CA ARG A 650 2.52 26.62 -35.51
C ARG A 650 3.25 25.52 -34.77
N SER A 651 3.82 24.58 -35.53
CA SER A 651 4.58 23.46 -35.01
C SER A 651 5.74 23.07 -35.90
N VAL A 652 6.76 22.46 -35.31
CA VAL A 652 7.98 22.06 -36.00
C VAL A 652 8.51 20.72 -35.50
N ASP A 653 9.17 20.00 -36.39
CA ASP A 653 9.96 18.83 -36.17
C ASP A 653 11.45 19.16 -36.15
N VAL A 654 12.20 18.56 -35.23
CA VAL A 654 13.64 18.74 -35.07
C VAL A 654 14.36 17.51 -35.59
N PHE A 655 15.27 17.67 -36.53
CA PHE A 655 16.02 16.60 -37.18
C PHE A 655 17.54 16.76 -37.03
N VAL A 656 18.23 15.62 -36.93
CA VAL A 656 19.67 15.52 -37.23
C VAL A 656 19.84 14.61 -38.43
N GLY A 657 20.26 15.19 -39.55
CA GLY A 657 20.24 14.45 -40.81
C GLY A 657 18.81 14.06 -41.24
N ARG A 658 18.52 12.74 -41.12
CA ARG A 658 17.19 12.19 -41.42
C ARG A 658 16.46 11.70 -40.16
N GLU A 659 17.13 11.71 -39.03
CA GLU A 659 16.60 11.18 -37.77
C GLU A 659 15.76 12.25 -37.05
N LEU A 660 14.51 11.95 -36.74
CA LEU A 660 13.61 12.80 -35.94
C LEU A 660 14.00 12.73 -34.50
N ILE A 661 14.40 13.84 -33.91
CA ILE A 661 14.82 13.94 -32.50
C ILE A 661 13.67 14.31 -31.59
N GLY A 662 12.72 15.08 -32.12
CA GLY A 662 11.56 15.51 -31.37
C GLY A 662 10.74 16.52 -32.13
N SER A 663 9.65 16.97 -31.52
CA SER A 663 8.73 17.95 -32.14
C SER A 663 8.21 18.89 -31.07
N PHE A 664 7.89 20.12 -31.45
CA PHE A 664 7.29 21.08 -30.53
C PHE A 664 6.42 22.11 -31.26
N GLY A 665 5.47 22.67 -30.55
CA GLY A 665 4.59 23.68 -31.06
C GLY A 665 3.29 23.79 -30.32
N GLU A 666 2.34 24.50 -30.93
CA GLU A 666 0.99 24.62 -30.38
C GLU A 666 0.20 23.33 -30.63
N ILE A 667 -0.59 22.91 -29.64
CA ILE A 667 -1.47 21.74 -29.73
C ILE A 667 -2.63 22.02 -30.71
N HIS A 668 -3.08 20.97 -31.40
CA HIS A 668 -4.22 21.04 -32.31
C HIS A 668 -5.51 21.46 -31.57
N PRO A 669 -6.34 22.38 -32.16
CA PRO A 669 -7.57 22.82 -31.49
C PRO A 669 -8.50 21.68 -31.03
N ASP A 670 -8.71 20.65 -31.87
CA ASP A 670 -9.54 19.49 -31.47
C ASP A 670 -8.99 18.75 -30.24
N VAL A 671 -7.66 18.67 -30.08
CA VAL A 671 -7.04 18.08 -28.90
C VAL A 671 -7.32 18.95 -27.67
N LEU A 672 -7.26 20.28 -27.80
CA LEU A 672 -7.59 21.20 -26.72
C LEU A 672 -9.06 21.05 -26.27
N GLU A 673 -9.98 20.83 -27.22
CA GLU A 673 -11.39 20.54 -26.90
C GLU A 673 -11.55 19.24 -26.13
N ASN A 674 -10.83 18.18 -26.50
CA ASN A 674 -10.84 16.89 -25.79
C ASN A 674 -10.36 16.98 -24.32
N PHE A 675 -9.63 18.05 -23.99
CA PHE A 675 -9.14 18.32 -22.63
C PHE A 675 -9.84 19.50 -21.95
N ASP A 676 -10.93 20.06 -22.52
CA ASP A 676 -11.62 21.27 -22.03
C ASP A 676 -10.69 22.48 -21.88
N LEU A 677 -9.69 22.59 -22.73
CA LEU A 677 -8.70 23.67 -22.76
C LEU A 677 -8.92 24.66 -23.92
N GLY A 678 -10.03 24.57 -24.62
CA GLY A 678 -10.30 25.13 -25.95
C GLY A 678 -10.09 26.65 -26.17
N LYS A 679 -9.92 27.46 -25.11
CA LYS A 679 -9.64 28.91 -25.24
C LYS A 679 -8.23 29.31 -24.83
N THR A 680 -7.40 28.36 -24.43
CA THR A 680 -6.08 28.62 -23.89
C THR A 680 -5.02 28.22 -24.91
N SER A 681 -4.01 29.08 -25.14
CA SER A 681 -2.83 28.69 -25.87
C SER A 681 -2.06 27.64 -25.07
N VAL A 682 -1.87 26.44 -25.61
CA VAL A 682 -1.11 25.35 -25.04
C VAL A 682 -0.04 24.91 -26.02
N LEU A 683 1.19 25.00 -25.59
CA LEU A 683 2.35 24.61 -26.35
C LEU A 683 3.02 23.40 -25.69
N VAL A 684 3.39 22.42 -26.47
CA VAL A 684 4.09 21.23 -26.01
C VAL A 684 5.30 20.92 -26.86
N GLY A 685 6.29 20.30 -26.23
CA GLY A 685 7.46 19.75 -26.90
C GLY A 685 7.79 18.38 -26.37
N GLU A 686 8.19 17.44 -27.21
CA GLU A 686 8.69 16.13 -26.81
C GLU A 686 9.97 15.81 -27.59
N PHE A 687 11.01 15.38 -26.84
CA PHE A 687 12.34 15.13 -27.40
C PHE A 687 12.90 13.81 -26.88
N ASN A 688 13.47 13.00 -27.76
CA ASN A 688 14.13 11.74 -27.40
C ASN A 688 15.56 12.03 -26.88
N ILE A 689 15.76 11.81 -25.59
CA ILE A 689 17.04 12.08 -24.90
C ILE A 689 18.10 11.06 -25.30
N ASP A 690 17.73 9.82 -25.55
CA ASP A 690 18.66 8.76 -25.97
C ASP A 690 19.23 9.07 -27.36
N LEU A 691 18.44 9.69 -28.25
CA LEU A 691 18.91 10.16 -29.55
C LEU A 691 19.78 11.41 -29.42
N ILE A 692 19.39 12.37 -28.59
CA ILE A 692 20.19 13.59 -28.35
C ILE A 692 21.57 13.21 -27.81
N GLN A 693 21.68 12.22 -26.97
CA GLN A 693 22.93 11.73 -26.39
C GLN A 693 23.98 11.38 -27.47
N LYS A 694 23.54 10.82 -28.60
CA LYS A 694 24.42 10.45 -29.72
C LYS A 694 25.07 11.65 -30.36
N TYR A 695 24.42 12.81 -30.29
CA TYR A 695 24.80 14.02 -31.05
C TYR A 695 25.30 15.17 -30.18
N ILE A 696 25.41 14.99 -28.89
CA ILE A 696 25.98 15.99 -27.97
C ILE A 696 27.43 16.25 -28.31
N GLY A 697 27.80 17.51 -28.52
CA GLY A 697 29.14 17.95 -28.86
C GLY A 697 30.16 17.64 -27.76
N LYS A 698 31.25 16.95 -28.13
CA LYS A 698 32.26 16.47 -27.17
C LYS A 698 33.23 17.55 -26.69
N LYS A 699 33.49 18.62 -27.42
CA LYS A 699 34.46 19.67 -27.07
C LYS A 699 34.03 21.04 -27.57
N ILE A 700 34.11 22.05 -26.69
CA ILE A 700 34.05 23.44 -27.05
C ILE A 700 35.37 23.81 -27.71
N LYS A 701 35.31 24.35 -28.91
CA LYS A 701 36.49 24.86 -29.60
C LYS A 701 36.65 26.35 -29.23
N TYR A 702 37.71 26.67 -28.52
CA TYR A 702 38.03 28.06 -28.20
C TYR A 702 38.20 28.86 -29.47
N GLN A 703 37.54 30.00 -29.56
CA GLN A 703 37.75 30.99 -30.59
C GLN A 703 38.24 32.26 -29.91
N GLY A 704 39.42 32.74 -30.36
CA GLY A 704 39.99 33.97 -29.86
C GLY A 704 39.07 35.17 -30.09
N ILE A 705 39.07 36.11 -29.15
CA ILE A 705 38.30 37.35 -29.29
C ILE A 705 38.87 38.14 -30.49
N VAL A 706 37.99 38.50 -31.44
CA VAL A 706 38.38 39.30 -32.58
C VAL A 706 38.59 40.75 -32.17
N LYS A 707 39.77 41.28 -32.44
CA LYS A 707 40.18 42.64 -32.04
C LYS A 707 39.58 43.78 -32.90
N TYR A 708 39.07 43.43 -34.08
CA TYR A 708 38.56 44.41 -35.02
C TYR A 708 37.06 44.64 -34.85
N PRO A 709 36.57 45.91 -35.07
CA PRO A 709 35.16 46.20 -34.86
C PRO A 709 34.27 45.53 -35.89
N SER A 710 33.04 45.21 -35.48
CA SER A 710 31.99 44.72 -36.37
C SER A 710 31.24 45.91 -37.00
N VAL A 711 30.64 45.67 -38.17
CA VAL A 711 29.83 46.63 -38.88
C VAL A 711 28.43 46.05 -39.10
N PRO A 712 27.38 46.57 -38.48
CA PRO A 712 26.00 46.15 -38.75
C PRO A 712 25.50 46.73 -40.10
N ARG A 713 24.67 45.96 -40.80
CA ARG A 713 23.94 46.39 -42.01
C ARG A 713 22.54 45.78 -41.97
N ASP A 714 21.54 46.63 -42.12
CA ASP A 714 20.15 46.22 -42.15
C ASP A 714 19.62 46.18 -43.56
N PHE A 715 18.85 45.13 -43.85
CA PHE A 715 18.21 44.91 -45.13
C PHE A 715 16.73 44.68 -44.93
N ALA A 716 15.87 45.32 -45.71
CA ALA A 716 14.44 45.01 -45.73
C ALA A 716 14.08 44.41 -47.08
N PHE A 717 13.68 43.16 -47.12
CA PHE A 717 13.29 42.47 -48.35
C PHE A 717 11.79 42.25 -48.41
N VAL A 718 11.14 42.60 -49.50
CA VAL A 718 9.76 42.20 -49.78
C VAL A 718 9.80 40.91 -50.58
N MET A 719 9.13 39.88 -50.03
CA MET A 719 9.10 38.52 -50.58
C MET A 719 7.73 37.87 -50.42
N ARG A 720 7.47 36.80 -51.14
CA ARG A 720 6.24 36.02 -51.00
C ARG A 720 6.08 35.50 -49.55
N GLU A 721 4.86 35.44 -49.08
CA GLU A 721 4.53 35.03 -47.73
C GLU A 721 4.95 33.61 -47.42
N ASP A 722 4.90 32.68 -48.41
CA ASP A 722 5.25 31.29 -48.30
C ASP A 722 6.75 31.00 -48.10
N ILE A 723 7.62 31.99 -48.40
CA ILE A 723 9.08 31.86 -48.27
C ILE A 723 9.46 31.78 -46.79
N LEU A 724 10.15 30.70 -46.38
CA LEU A 724 10.63 30.56 -45.02
C LEU A 724 11.82 31.48 -44.73
N VAL A 725 11.66 32.39 -43.78
CA VAL A 725 12.71 33.36 -43.42
C VAL A 725 14.00 32.68 -43.01
N GLY A 726 13.91 31.54 -42.27
CA GLY A 726 15.08 30.79 -41.88
C GLY A 726 15.98 30.32 -43.01
N ASP A 727 15.43 30.05 -44.19
CA ASP A 727 16.23 29.68 -45.40
C ASP A 727 16.89 30.89 -46.00
N VAL A 728 16.23 32.05 -45.97
CA VAL A 728 16.82 33.33 -46.39
C VAL A 728 18.02 33.68 -45.50
N LEU A 729 17.87 33.58 -44.16
CA LEU A 729 18.95 33.83 -43.18
C LEU A 729 20.15 32.91 -43.44
N LYS A 730 19.90 31.58 -43.61
CA LYS A 730 20.96 30.60 -43.95
C LYS A 730 21.66 30.92 -45.28
N THR A 731 20.91 31.38 -46.26
CA THR A 731 21.49 31.80 -47.57
C THR A 731 22.38 33.01 -47.41
N ILE A 732 21.91 34.06 -46.71
CA ILE A 732 22.72 35.23 -46.41
C ILE A 732 23.99 34.86 -45.65
N GLN A 733 23.91 34.04 -44.63
CA GLN A 733 25.05 33.59 -43.79
C GLN A 733 26.16 32.92 -44.61
N LYS A 734 25.82 32.31 -45.74
CA LYS A 734 26.77 31.59 -46.62
C LYS A 734 27.34 32.48 -47.72
N VAL A 735 26.87 33.72 -47.89
CA VAL A 735 27.30 34.62 -48.99
C VAL A 735 28.78 35.01 -48.90
N ASP A 736 29.24 35.29 -47.67
CA ASP A 736 30.63 35.68 -47.45
C ASP A 736 31.10 35.23 -46.03
N LYS A 737 32.35 34.79 -45.89
CA LYS A 737 32.96 34.34 -44.61
C LYS A 737 33.09 35.45 -43.58
N LYS A 738 32.96 36.70 -43.97
CA LYS A 738 33.01 37.89 -43.10
C LYS A 738 31.65 38.22 -42.50
N ILE A 739 30.59 37.48 -42.84
CA ILE A 739 29.30 37.56 -42.19
C ILE A 739 29.41 36.77 -40.86
N GLU A 740 29.46 37.52 -39.77
CA GLU A 740 29.55 36.93 -38.42
C GLU A 740 28.20 36.44 -37.92
N LYS A 741 27.14 37.27 -38.15
CA LYS A 741 25.79 36.99 -37.63
C LYS A 741 24.73 37.53 -38.60
N VAL A 742 23.61 36.83 -38.69
CA VAL A 742 22.44 37.24 -39.44
C VAL A 742 21.22 37.07 -38.54
N GLU A 743 20.47 38.12 -38.31
CA GLU A 743 19.33 38.14 -37.39
C GLU A 743 18.10 38.74 -38.06
N LEU A 744 16.94 38.10 -37.87
CA LEU A 744 15.65 38.67 -38.17
C LEU A 744 15.26 39.60 -37.02
N PHE A 745 14.85 40.82 -37.29
CA PHE A 745 14.39 41.73 -36.26
C PHE A 745 12.98 42.26 -36.46
N ASP A 746 12.43 42.17 -37.72
CA ASP A 746 11.04 42.56 -37.97
C ASP A 746 10.43 41.84 -39.18
N ILE A 747 9.14 41.53 -39.13
CA ILE A 747 8.31 41.04 -40.21
C ILE A 747 7.06 41.90 -40.28
N TYR A 748 6.84 42.56 -41.39
CA TYR A 748 5.69 43.42 -41.57
C TYR A 748 4.79 42.94 -42.72
N GLN A 749 3.51 42.89 -42.46
CA GLN A 749 2.43 42.65 -43.42
C GLN A 749 1.38 43.72 -43.19
N GLY A 750 1.05 44.52 -44.16
CA GLY A 750 0.08 45.59 -44.01
C GLY A 750 0.18 46.67 -45.10
N ALA A 751 -0.22 47.87 -44.77
CA ALA A 751 -0.25 48.98 -45.75
C ALA A 751 1.12 49.21 -46.41
N GLY A 752 1.18 49.22 -47.73
CA GLY A 752 2.41 49.37 -48.51
C GLY A 752 3.12 48.04 -48.83
N VAL A 753 2.57 46.90 -48.50
CA VAL A 753 3.02 45.55 -48.94
C VAL A 753 1.87 44.88 -49.67
N LEU A 754 2.15 44.32 -50.85
CA LEU A 754 1.12 43.69 -51.71
C LEU A 754 0.52 42.48 -51.02
N PRO A 755 -0.77 42.13 -51.20
CA PRO A 755 -1.36 40.90 -50.67
C PRO A 755 -0.56 39.67 -51.12
N GLY A 756 -0.32 38.71 -50.21
CA GLY A 756 0.50 37.51 -50.41
C GLY A 756 2.02 37.76 -50.32
N MET A 757 2.42 38.98 -49.96
CA MET A 757 3.80 39.35 -49.73
C MET A 757 4.03 39.75 -48.27
N LYS A 758 5.29 39.65 -47.83
CA LYS A 758 5.75 40.13 -46.52
C LYS A 758 7.05 40.91 -46.66
N SER A 759 7.24 41.91 -45.82
CA SER A 759 8.50 42.65 -45.70
C SER A 759 9.28 42.06 -44.53
N VAL A 760 10.48 41.62 -44.76
CA VAL A 760 11.37 40.97 -43.79
C VAL A 760 12.57 41.83 -43.53
N ALA A 761 12.77 42.31 -42.32
CA ALA A 761 13.91 43.12 -41.93
C ALA A 761 14.98 42.28 -41.22
N ILE A 762 16.17 42.28 -41.81
CA ILE A 762 17.29 41.40 -41.44
C ILE A 762 18.50 42.26 -41.11
N SER A 763 19.10 42.07 -39.94
CA SER A 763 20.37 42.65 -39.53
C SER A 763 21.51 41.68 -39.79
N VAL A 764 22.54 42.16 -40.48
CA VAL A 764 23.73 41.37 -40.83
C VAL A 764 24.96 42.06 -40.22
N ILE A 765 25.63 41.31 -39.34
CA ILE A 765 26.87 41.79 -38.70
C ILE A 765 28.06 41.30 -39.53
N LEU A 766 28.82 42.25 -40.04
CA LEU A 766 30.04 41.98 -40.82
C LEU A 766 31.28 42.19 -39.97
N ARG A 767 32.23 41.26 -40.00
CA ARG A 767 33.52 41.36 -39.31
C ARG A 767 34.60 40.56 -40.02
N ASP A 768 35.79 41.17 -40.12
CA ASP A 768 36.99 40.45 -40.55
C ASP A 768 37.87 40.15 -39.32
N LYS A 769 38.42 38.94 -39.27
CA LYS A 769 39.24 38.46 -38.14
C LYS A 769 40.63 39.10 -38.12
N ASN A 770 41.11 39.64 -39.23
CA ASN A 770 42.47 40.06 -39.43
C ASN A 770 42.63 41.58 -39.65
N LYS A 771 41.54 42.31 -39.97
CA LYS A 771 41.59 43.73 -40.28
C LYS A 771 40.24 44.43 -40.10
N THR A 772 40.24 45.73 -39.97
CA THR A 772 39.02 46.53 -40.07
C THR A 772 38.50 46.54 -41.52
N LEU A 773 37.18 46.31 -41.69
CA LEU A 773 36.53 46.29 -42.96
C LEU A 773 36.52 47.69 -43.60
N GLY A 774 36.99 47.79 -44.85
CA GLY A 774 36.87 49.01 -45.65
C GLY A 774 35.50 49.17 -46.27
N GLU A 775 35.13 50.42 -46.58
CA GLU A 775 33.82 50.79 -47.14
C GLU A 775 33.48 50.02 -48.41
N LYS A 776 34.45 49.90 -49.34
CA LYS A 776 34.29 49.12 -50.56
C LYS A 776 33.96 47.68 -50.35
N GLU A 777 34.61 47.01 -49.34
CA GLU A 777 34.36 45.60 -49.01
C GLU A 777 32.94 45.40 -48.42
N ILE A 778 32.51 46.39 -47.63
CA ILE A 778 31.19 46.38 -47.05
C ILE A 778 30.10 46.50 -48.14
N VAL A 779 30.26 47.41 -49.04
CA VAL A 779 29.34 47.62 -50.18
C VAL A 779 29.33 46.39 -51.11
N ASP A 780 30.47 45.77 -51.38
CA ASP A 780 30.54 44.56 -52.20
C ASP A 780 29.83 43.38 -51.56
N ILE A 781 29.99 43.18 -50.25
CA ILE A 781 29.28 42.15 -49.52
C ILE A 781 27.77 42.43 -49.50
N SER A 782 27.36 43.65 -49.23
CA SER A 782 25.97 44.07 -49.25
C SER A 782 25.31 43.80 -50.60
N ASN A 783 25.97 44.16 -51.70
CA ASN A 783 25.48 43.87 -53.02
C ASN A 783 25.35 42.37 -53.32
N LYS A 784 26.34 41.58 -52.91
CA LYS A 784 26.26 40.11 -53.02
C LYS A 784 25.06 39.54 -52.29
N ILE A 785 24.79 40.04 -51.07
CA ILE A 785 23.62 39.60 -50.25
C ILE A 785 22.34 39.92 -51.05
N VAL A 786 22.16 41.15 -51.47
CA VAL A 786 20.97 41.60 -52.23
C VAL A 786 20.78 40.73 -53.45
N THR A 787 21.81 40.65 -54.33
CA THR A 787 21.74 39.85 -55.54
C THR A 787 21.41 38.42 -55.32
N LYS A 788 21.96 37.81 -54.24
CA LYS A 788 21.73 36.41 -53.90
C LYS A 788 20.30 36.19 -53.48
N VAL A 789 19.76 37.05 -52.57
CA VAL A 789 18.40 36.95 -52.06
C VAL A 789 17.37 37.23 -53.19
N GLU A 790 17.60 38.21 -54.02
CA GLU A 790 16.76 38.47 -55.19
C GLU A 790 16.73 37.30 -56.16
N LYS A 791 17.88 36.70 -56.41
CA LYS A 791 18.00 35.58 -57.38
C LYS A 791 17.34 34.30 -56.86
N ASP A 792 17.58 33.98 -55.61
CA ASP A 792 17.16 32.66 -55.06
C ASP A 792 15.69 32.65 -54.59
N TYR A 793 15.16 33.81 -54.18
CA TYR A 793 13.82 33.93 -53.60
C TYR A 793 12.87 34.89 -54.36
N GLY A 794 13.36 35.57 -55.44
CA GLY A 794 12.54 36.58 -56.12
C GLY A 794 12.15 37.75 -55.22
N ALA A 795 12.91 37.96 -54.16
CA ALA A 795 12.65 39.03 -53.19
C ALA A 795 13.13 40.37 -53.79
N VAL A 796 12.58 41.50 -53.34
CA VAL A 796 12.97 42.83 -53.75
C VAL A 796 13.40 43.62 -52.52
N LEU A 797 14.56 44.25 -52.61
CA LEU A 797 15.02 45.18 -51.58
C LEU A 797 14.09 46.38 -51.48
N ARG A 798 13.51 46.59 -50.31
CA ARG A 798 12.67 47.78 -50.05
C ARG A 798 13.57 48.98 -49.86
N LYS A 799 13.33 49.98 -50.68
CA LYS A 799 14.04 51.26 -50.64
C LYS A 799 13.53 52.21 -49.59
#